data_1e212cd54964ed03a2962ecfaaae48b7
#
_entry.id   1e212cd54964ed03a2962ecfaaae48b7
#
_cell.length_a   1.000
_cell.length_b   1.000
_cell.length_c   1.000
_cell.angle_alpha   90.00
_cell.angle_beta   90.00
_cell.angle_gamma   90.00
#
_symmetry.space_group_name_H-M   'P 1'
#
loop_
_entity.id
_entity.type
_entity.pdbx_description
1 polymer ?
#
loop_
_entity_poly.entity_id
_entity_poly.type
_entity_poly.pdbx_seq_one_letter_code
_entity_poly.pdbx_strand_id
1 'polypeptide(L)'
;MSEKQYYAAIDLGTTNSVVAYGNMQNNLMKPKVLELDRKNEMGSRSRAPLLPSVVFYYKNKDNEILADVGDYAKSRYGTRTGYVCKSVKTLMGVTDQVPLAEEIPDQTPADVSARILSYMVKSSKHKLYEEELNDFIITVPASFDSEQCQVTIEAAQKAGINIENTHEILLYEPKAVIYDFMRMQECGEIPSDLLPLDTEKNVLVFDLGGGTLDVTIHKIGYTENGVLNVKDLAISRYTCLGGDNFDELLAMDMLKRFEKENNIRVSIRRKDEVMCKLKKLAEKMKMDLSEAYENARMNSRELSDDYELEVMDVDLYDSYAYEDIYTKREIEKIIAPLMGYRYKMADVSKIQHMEEKEINNIIYPILDVLDKCGKDVKIDAVILNGGMTKFYLIPQRLKEFFGLEPLVTNDPDLAVAKGAVYYHYCLHKYKVKRLETPETVGDTTPASRSFQSPFNTGTILNDTINLGLNGGYVSRLVPAGTELPYRSEEIRDTYKLDRATDHLGIEMFLGRGSTKNLPNRRIATRTVRFPRTYPAGTPVSFRIYIDAMRRMTMEAWITGQPDSKKIMEMDMASLKRAAKTDNNINVTGKIHLNPRSELNELKMLSDRNRNKLGHEMNSEVTRRLERIKQAENPEDFFTPCMEIAGRCHQSSFMFAYIYTIAVMFKDSWTDSQKKQVLSYARQHFTPYASSIRQNYYVLRKALEVVGLFGSNFADFCTDYMGRVCGDSTQFKNVIIQLVIRYEEEDKKVADFLNEFFRLSDLNRWTAILMAERFGNGTSKKNQKYLKKFVQTIAPGLAIDDENHTSQYAALLIAELCSDEADNPLRKDKMLMRCTENALKNYLNREENSVLASVIQDTWRGSQPTVAETELVNSSMS
;
A
#
# COMPACT_ATOMS: atom_id res chain seq x y z
N MET A 1 -14.93 47.46 5.84
CA MET A 1 -13.59 46.85 5.61
C MET A 1 -13.00 47.52 4.38
N SER A 2 -11.73 48.00 4.41
CA SER A 2 -11.08 48.48 3.19
C SER A 2 -11.03 47.33 2.18
N GLU A 3 -11.43 47.59 0.94
CA GLU A 3 -11.26 46.62 -0.13
C GLU A 3 -9.79 46.18 -0.19
N LYS A 4 -9.54 44.85 -0.19
CA LYS A 4 -8.18 44.32 -0.27
C LYS A 4 -7.55 44.77 -1.60
N GLN A 5 -6.41 45.43 -1.55
CA GLN A 5 -5.82 46.03 -2.73
C GLN A 5 -5.28 44.95 -3.70
N TYR A 6 -4.65 43.88 -3.15
CA TYR A 6 -4.05 42.80 -3.94
C TYR A 6 -4.36 41.39 -3.36
N TYR A 7 -4.50 40.45 -4.25
CA TYR A 7 -4.48 39.02 -3.96
C TYR A 7 -3.18 38.46 -4.49
N ALA A 8 -2.40 37.79 -3.67
CA ALA A 8 -1.06 37.33 -4.05
C ALA A 8 -0.91 35.83 -3.81
N ALA A 9 -0.07 35.19 -4.64
CA ALA A 9 0.26 33.79 -4.51
C ALA A 9 1.71 33.55 -4.95
N ILE A 10 2.30 32.49 -4.35
CA ILE A 10 3.63 32.01 -4.70
C ILE A 10 3.52 30.56 -5.12
N ASP A 11 3.92 30.26 -6.33
CA ASP A 11 4.24 28.90 -6.73
C ASP A 11 5.70 28.62 -6.38
N LEU A 12 5.90 27.82 -5.33
CA LEU A 12 7.23 27.38 -4.89
C LEU A 12 7.59 26.09 -5.63
N GLY A 13 8.10 26.20 -6.86
CA GLY A 13 8.46 25.05 -7.69
C GLY A 13 9.81 24.42 -7.32
N THR A 14 10.03 23.18 -7.76
CA THR A 14 11.31 22.46 -7.56
C THR A 14 12.43 23.10 -8.36
N THR A 15 12.15 23.50 -9.60
CA THR A 15 13.13 24.10 -10.53
C THR A 15 13.03 25.61 -10.56
N ASN A 16 11.82 26.14 -10.75
CA ASN A 16 11.54 27.56 -10.80
C ASN A 16 10.39 27.91 -9.85
N SER A 17 10.42 29.08 -9.26
CA SER A 17 9.35 29.65 -8.45
C SER A 17 8.79 30.92 -9.10
N VAL A 18 7.49 31.17 -8.88
CA VAL A 18 6.74 32.27 -9.50
C VAL A 18 5.95 33.04 -8.44
N VAL A 19 5.94 34.35 -8.53
CA VAL A 19 4.97 35.18 -7.81
C VAL A 19 3.92 35.68 -8.78
N ALA A 20 2.68 35.52 -8.44
CA ALA A 20 1.57 36.18 -9.12
C ALA A 20 0.79 37.07 -8.13
N TYR A 21 0.14 38.05 -8.66
CA TYR A 21 -0.73 38.98 -7.94
C TYR A 21 -1.88 39.41 -8.84
N GLY A 22 -2.98 39.84 -8.25
CA GLY A 22 -4.12 40.29 -9.01
C GLY A 22 -4.97 41.29 -8.21
N ASN A 23 -5.72 42.09 -8.94
CA ASN A 23 -6.76 42.96 -8.40
C ASN A 23 -7.98 42.88 -9.32
N MET A 24 -9.09 43.40 -8.85
CA MET A 24 -10.32 43.46 -9.64
C MET A 24 -10.21 44.53 -10.72
N GLN A 25 -10.46 44.17 -11.97
CA GLN A 25 -10.53 45.09 -13.11
C GLN A 25 -11.80 44.80 -13.89
N ASN A 26 -12.71 45.77 -13.96
CA ASN A 26 -14.00 45.63 -14.65
C ASN A 26 -14.80 44.41 -14.20
N ASN A 27 -14.89 44.15 -12.91
CA ASN A 27 -15.53 43.00 -12.27
C ASN A 27 -14.91 41.62 -12.62
N LEU A 28 -13.73 41.59 -13.23
CA LEU A 28 -12.97 40.37 -13.51
C LEU A 28 -11.67 40.36 -12.71
N MET A 29 -11.31 39.19 -12.19
CA MET A 29 -10.00 38.96 -11.59
C MET A 29 -8.97 38.74 -12.69
N LYS A 30 -7.98 39.60 -12.76
CA LYS A 30 -6.89 39.51 -13.75
C LYS A 30 -5.55 39.30 -13.04
N PRO A 31 -5.14 38.04 -12.85
CA PRO A 31 -3.82 37.76 -12.32
C PRO A 31 -2.72 38.18 -13.27
N LYS A 32 -1.65 38.75 -12.68
CA LYS A 32 -0.41 39.12 -13.37
C LYS A 32 0.73 38.42 -12.67
N VAL A 33 1.73 38.01 -13.43
CA VAL A 33 2.97 37.46 -12.87
C VAL A 33 3.92 38.63 -12.62
N LEU A 34 4.61 38.60 -11.48
CA LEU A 34 5.55 39.62 -11.09
C LEU A 34 6.92 39.33 -11.71
N GLU A 35 7.44 40.28 -12.47
CA GLU A 35 8.83 40.23 -12.92
C GLU A 35 9.78 40.56 -11.76
N LEU A 36 10.53 39.57 -11.30
CA LEU A 36 11.48 39.71 -10.20
C LEU A 36 12.80 40.31 -10.69
N ASP A 37 13.35 41.29 -9.93
CA ASP A 37 14.71 41.79 -10.15
C ASP A 37 15.69 40.72 -9.66
N ARG A 38 16.62 40.30 -10.50
CA ARG A 38 17.55 39.20 -10.21
C ARG A 38 18.91 39.45 -10.84
N LYS A 39 19.93 38.73 -10.41
CA LYS A 39 21.23 38.69 -11.08
C LYS A 39 21.19 37.59 -12.16
N ASN A 40 21.57 37.90 -13.38
CA ASN A 40 21.75 36.92 -14.44
C ASN A 40 23.03 36.11 -14.20
N GLU A 41 23.30 35.16 -15.08
CA GLU A 41 24.47 34.27 -15.00
C GLU A 41 25.81 35.00 -14.89
N MET A 42 25.91 36.21 -15.47
CA MET A 42 27.08 37.06 -15.43
C MET A 42 27.12 38.00 -14.22
N GLY A 43 26.12 37.93 -13.32
CA GLY A 43 25.99 38.76 -12.13
C GLY A 43 25.42 40.18 -12.41
N SER A 44 24.98 40.47 -13.65
CA SER A 44 24.32 41.71 -14.02
C SER A 44 22.84 41.68 -13.65
N ARG A 45 22.22 42.85 -13.43
CA ARG A 45 20.79 42.93 -13.13
C ARG A 45 19.94 42.55 -14.34
N SER A 46 18.95 41.69 -14.12
CA SER A 46 17.95 41.27 -15.09
C SER A 46 16.56 41.20 -14.46
N ARG A 47 15.52 41.04 -15.27
CA ARG A 47 14.14 40.85 -14.85
C ARG A 47 13.51 39.68 -15.57
N ALA A 48 12.81 38.84 -14.85
CA ALA A 48 12.00 37.80 -15.45
C ALA A 48 10.95 37.26 -14.46
N PRO A 49 9.90 36.63 -14.98
CA PRO A 49 8.82 36.07 -14.12
C PRO A 49 9.24 34.80 -13.39
N LEU A 50 10.10 33.99 -13.98
CA LEU A 50 10.56 32.71 -13.41
C LEU A 50 11.83 32.93 -12.60
N LEU A 51 11.81 32.58 -11.32
CA LEU A 51 12.99 32.61 -10.43
C LEU A 51 13.47 31.15 -10.25
N PRO A 52 14.69 30.80 -10.72
CA PRO A 52 15.25 29.49 -10.38
C PRO A 52 15.29 29.28 -8.88
N SER A 53 14.76 28.14 -8.42
CA SER A 53 14.66 27.73 -7.00
C SER A 53 16.01 27.20 -6.51
N VAL A 54 17.04 28.05 -6.63
CA VAL A 54 18.45 27.76 -6.33
C VAL A 54 19.02 28.84 -5.45
N VAL A 55 19.78 28.42 -4.43
CA VAL A 55 20.50 29.32 -3.52
C VAL A 55 21.98 28.97 -3.58
N PHE A 56 22.81 29.98 -3.74
CA PHE A 56 24.26 29.91 -3.76
C PHE A 56 24.85 30.64 -2.56
N TYR A 57 25.59 29.95 -1.72
CA TYR A 57 26.28 30.45 -0.54
C TYR A 57 27.76 30.62 -0.84
N TYR A 58 28.30 31.75 -0.49
CA TYR A 58 29.73 32.07 -0.70
C TYR A 58 30.25 33.01 0.37
N LYS A 59 31.57 32.94 0.61
CA LYS A 59 32.23 33.86 1.55
C LYS A 59 32.64 35.13 0.86
N ASN A 60 32.32 36.27 1.48
CA ASN A 60 32.86 37.58 1.06
C ASN A 60 34.31 37.75 1.53
N LYS A 61 34.91 38.91 1.27
CA LYS A 61 36.28 39.27 1.68
C LYS A 61 36.47 39.30 3.19
N ASP A 62 35.39 39.51 3.93
CA ASP A 62 35.37 39.60 5.39
C ASP A 62 35.05 38.24 6.03
N ASN A 63 35.05 37.15 5.23
CA ASN A 63 34.75 35.81 5.60
C ASN A 63 33.31 35.55 6.09
N GLU A 64 32.40 36.49 5.80
CA GLU A 64 30.97 36.35 6.06
C GLU A 64 30.32 35.55 4.94
N ILE A 65 29.39 34.65 5.31
CA ILE A 65 28.62 33.86 4.34
C ILE A 65 27.46 34.68 3.81
N LEU A 66 27.48 34.92 2.52
CA LEU A 66 26.43 35.59 1.76
C LEU A 66 25.65 34.55 0.94
N ALA A 67 24.43 34.88 0.54
CA ALA A 67 23.61 34.05 -0.29
C ALA A 67 22.98 34.84 -1.47
N ASP A 68 23.07 34.29 -2.66
CA ASP A 68 22.33 34.76 -3.85
C ASP A 68 21.26 33.71 -4.25
N VAL A 69 20.15 34.19 -4.79
CA VAL A 69 19.02 33.36 -5.22
C VAL A 69 18.78 33.58 -6.72
N GLY A 70 18.43 32.51 -7.45
CA GLY A 70 18.01 32.59 -8.86
C GLY A 70 19.11 32.22 -9.86
N ASP A 71 19.17 32.93 -11.03
CA ASP A 71 20.01 32.54 -12.17
C ASP A 71 21.50 32.55 -11.87
N TYR A 72 21.98 33.57 -11.14
CA TYR A 72 23.38 33.63 -10.73
C TYR A 72 23.72 32.40 -9.86
N ALA A 73 22.85 32.04 -8.92
CA ALA A 73 23.01 30.83 -8.11
C ALA A 73 23.00 29.54 -8.97
N LYS A 74 22.08 29.46 -9.94
CA LYS A 74 22.00 28.33 -10.88
C LYS A 74 23.28 28.18 -11.71
N SER A 75 23.86 29.30 -12.18
CA SER A 75 25.12 29.30 -12.96
C SER A 75 26.33 28.78 -12.19
N ARG A 76 26.29 28.87 -10.83
CA ARG A 76 27.37 28.41 -9.96
C ARG A 76 27.30 26.91 -9.64
N TYR A 77 26.23 26.23 -10.03
CA TYR A 77 26.10 24.80 -9.86
C TYR A 77 27.20 24.03 -10.61
N GLY A 78 27.92 23.17 -9.88
CA GLY A 78 29.08 22.45 -10.42
C GLY A 78 30.39 23.27 -10.41
N THR A 79 30.43 24.48 -9.84
CA THR A 79 31.66 25.26 -9.65
C THR A 79 32.22 25.04 -8.23
N ARG A 80 33.52 25.33 -8.03
CA ARG A 80 34.19 25.16 -6.73
C ARG A 80 34.18 26.42 -5.86
N THR A 81 33.42 27.45 -6.21
CA THR A 81 33.51 28.79 -5.60
C THR A 81 32.61 29.01 -4.39
N GLY A 82 31.84 28.01 -4.00
CA GLY A 82 30.90 28.07 -2.86
C GLY A 82 29.95 26.85 -2.87
N TYR A 83 28.83 26.97 -2.17
CA TYR A 83 27.86 25.91 -1.98
C TYR A 83 26.55 26.24 -2.69
N VAL A 84 26.04 25.35 -3.50
CA VAL A 84 24.78 25.53 -4.23
C VAL A 84 23.74 24.51 -3.74
N CYS A 85 22.60 25.03 -3.25
CA CYS A 85 21.42 24.25 -2.91
C CYS A 85 20.39 24.40 -4.04
N LYS A 86 20.04 23.29 -4.70
CA LYS A 86 18.97 23.22 -5.71
C LYS A 86 17.98 22.11 -5.38
N SER A 87 16.81 22.16 -5.99
CA SER A 87 15.76 21.14 -5.86
C SER A 87 15.36 20.86 -4.41
N VAL A 88 15.46 21.85 -3.52
CA VAL A 88 15.25 21.70 -2.07
C VAL A 88 13.83 21.25 -1.73
N LYS A 89 12.85 21.60 -2.56
CA LYS A 89 11.46 21.12 -2.40
C LYS A 89 11.35 19.61 -2.35
N THR A 90 12.21 18.87 -3.08
CA THR A 90 12.21 17.40 -3.04
C THR A 90 12.81 16.82 -1.75
N LEU A 91 13.49 17.64 -0.96
CA LEU A 91 14.09 17.26 0.32
C LEU A 91 13.15 17.52 1.52
N MET A 92 12.08 18.31 1.32
CA MET A 92 11.09 18.59 2.36
C MET A 92 10.45 17.29 2.85
N GLY A 93 10.45 17.10 4.18
CA GLY A 93 9.93 15.88 4.81
C GLY A 93 10.74 14.59 4.55
N VAL A 94 11.80 14.67 3.72
CA VAL A 94 12.68 13.52 3.40
C VAL A 94 13.92 13.52 4.29
N THR A 95 14.52 14.67 4.48
CA THR A 95 15.73 14.87 5.27
C THR A 95 15.58 16.02 6.24
N ASP A 96 16.22 15.91 7.41
CA ASP A 96 16.24 16.98 8.40
C ASP A 96 17.27 18.06 8.05
N GLN A 97 18.26 17.71 7.22
CA GLN A 97 19.33 18.62 6.81
C GLN A 97 19.57 18.56 5.30
N VAL A 98 19.91 19.70 4.73
CA VAL A 98 20.33 19.79 3.33
C VAL A 98 21.78 19.27 3.18
N PRO A 99 22.20 18.86 1.98
CA PRO A 99 23.61 18.56 1.71
C PRO A 99 24.51 19.74 2.13
N LEU A 100 25.65 19.44 2.77
CA LEU A 100 26.61 20.46 3.24
C LEU A 100 26.07 21.39 4.35
N ALA A 101 25.06 20.96 5.11
CA ALA A 101 24.43 21.78 6.16
C ALA A 101 25.40 22.39 7.18
N GLU A 102 26.48 21.68 7.51
CA GLU A 102 27.51 22.15 8.45
C GLU A 102 28.30 23.37 7.93
N GLU A 103 28.27 23.64 6.63
CA GLU A 103 29.07 24.64 5.96
C GLU A 103 28.27 25.91 5.56
N ILE A 104 26.93 25.89 5.77
CA ILE A 104 26.00 26.96 5.40
C ILE A 104 25.08 27.35 6.56
N PRO A 105 24.58 28.59 6.61
CA PRO A 105 23.71 29.05 7.68
C PRO A 105 22.32 28.41 7.62
N ASP A 106 21.83 28.07 6.45
CA ASP A 106 20.50 27.52 6.21
C ASP A 106 20.59 25.97 6.16
N GLN A 107 20.44 25.31 7.30
CA GLN A 107 20.78 23.88 7.47
C GLN A 107 19.65 22.93 7.09
N THR A 108 18.41 23.39 7.14
CA THR A 108 17.22 22.56 6.86
C THR A 108 16.59 22.89 5.51
N PRO A 109 15.82 21.97 4.90
CA PRO A 109 15.04 22.30 3.70
C PRO A 109 14.08 23.48 3.90
N ALA A 110 13.53 23.66 5.12
CA ALA A 110 12.70 24.80 5.46
C ALA A 110 13.50 26.12 5.42
N ASP A 111 14.74 26.15 5.92
CA ASP A 111 15.57 27.35 5.95
C ASP A 111 15.93 27.85 4.54
N VAL A 112 16.37 26.91 3.68
CA VAL A 112 16.73 27.24 2.28
C VAL A 112 15.48 27.67 1.50
N SER A 113 14.35 27.03 1.70
CA SER A 113 13.08 27.43 1.07
C SER A 113 12.59 28.78 1.58
N ALA A 114 12.75 29.05 2.89
CA ALA A 114 12.43 30.35 3.47
C ALA A 114 13.27 31.48 2.86
N ARG A 115 14.52 31.22 2.48
CA ARG A 115 15.36 32.21 1.79
C ARG A 115 14.81 32.56 0.42
N ILE A 116 14.36 31.56 -0.35
CA ILE A 116 13.70 31.76 -1.64
C ILE A 116 12.41 32.58 -1.46
N LEU A 117 11.54 32.15 -0.53
CA LEU A 117 10.27 32.80 -0.22
C LEU A 117 10.49 34.25 0.26
N SER A 118 11.46 34.48 1.17
CA SER A 118 11.81 35.82 1.65
C SER A 118 12.26 36.78 0.53
N TYR A 119 13.00 36.23 -0.42
CA TYR A 119 13.41 37.02 -1.60
C TYR A 119 12.19 37.43 -2.43
N MET A 120 11.26 36.49 -2.66
CA MET A 120 10.03 36.72 -3.43
C MET A 120 9.09 37.70 -2.72
N VAL A 121 8.87 37.52 -1.40
CA VAL A 121 8.03 38.41 -0.57
C VAL A 121 8.59 39.85 -0.57
N LYS A 122 9.90 40.02 -0.30
CA LYS A 122 10.55 41.35 -0.31
C LYS A 122 10.45 42.03 -1.67
N SER A 123 10.68 41.28 -2.75
CA SER A 123 10.55 41.80 -4.11
C SER A 123 9.12 42.22 -4.43
N SER A 124 8.12 41.47 -3.93
CA SER A 124 6.70 41.78 -4.11
C SER A 124 6.31 43.08 -3.39
N LYS A 125 6.68 43.19 -2.12
CA LYS A 125 6.45 44.41 -1.34
C LYS A 125 7.02 45.69 -2.03
N HIS A 126 8.27 45.59 -2.44
CA HIS A 126 8.94 46.70 -3.12
C HIS A 126 8.29 47.06 -4.47
N LYS A 127 7.97 46.07 -5.30
CA LYS A 127 7.40 46.30 -6.64
C LYS A 127 5.94 46.73 -6.65
N LEU A 128 5.16 46.30 -5.69
CA LEU A 128 3.76 46.67 -5.56
C LEU A 128 3.54 47.89 -4.70
N TYR A 129 4.61 48.42 -4.10
CA TYR A 129 4.57 49.53 -3.14
C TYR A 129 3.64 49.24 -1.97
N GLU A 130 3.64 47.95 -1.49
CA GLU A 130 2.75 47.44 -0.45
C GLU A 130 3.58 46.77 0.65
N GLU A 131 4.07 47.62 1.59
CA GLU A 131 4.98 47.16 2.66
C GLU A 131 4.34 46.12 3.62
N GLU A 132 3.02 46.16 3.76
CA GLU A 132 2.28 45.28 4.64
C GLU A 132 1.84 43.99 3.94
N LEU A 133 2.16 43.78 2.67
CA LEU A 133 1.79 42.58 1.93
C LEU A 133 2.47 41.33 2.53
N ASN A 134 1.70 40.54 3.27
CA ASN A 134 2.15 39.31 3.92
C ASN A 134 1.18 38.12 3.76
N ASP A 135 0.08 38.35 3.04
CA ASP A 135 -0.97 37.35 2.82
C ASP A 135 -0.81 36.76 1.42
N PHE A 136 -0.27 35.56 1.37
CA PHE A 136 0.00 34.82 0.14
C PHE A 136 -0.60 33.40 0.23
N ILE A 137 -1.13 32.91 -0.87
CA ILE A 137 -1.35 31.47 -1.07
C ILE A 137 -0.04 30.87 -1.57
N ILE A 138 0.35 29.73 -1.03
CA ILE A 138 1.53 28.97 -1.48
C ILE A 138 1.04 27.65 -2.07
N THR A 139 1.57 27.29 -3.25
CA THR A 139 1.18 26.03 -3.89
C THR A 139 2.10 24.88 -3.49
N VAL A 140 1.51 23.71 -3.36
CA VAL A 140 2.20 22.47 -3.04
C VAL A 140 1.71 21.34 -3.95
N PRO A 141 2.55 20.34 -4.25
CA PRO A 141 2.13 19.13 -4.95
C PRO A 141 0.96 18.42 -4.25
N ALA A 142 0.03 17.87 -5.01
CA ALA A 142 -1.10 17.12 -4.44
C ALA A 142 -0.66 15.85 -3.70
N SER A 143 0.48 15.30 -4.09
CA SER A 143 1.10 14.12 -3.49
C SER A 143 1.83 14.39 -2.17
N PHE A 144 2.02 15.66 -1.76
CA PHE A 144 2.67 16.02 -0.51
C PHE A 144 1.92 15.42 0.69
N ASP A 145 2.68 14.84 1.60
CA ASP A 145 2.17 14.40 2.90
C ASP A 145 2.09 15.55 3.93
N SER A 146 1.61 15.24 5.12
CA SER A 146 1.43 16.24 6.18
C SER A 146 2.73 16.89 6.63
N GLU A 147 3.87 16.15 6.63
CA GLU A 147 5.15 16.69 7.04
C GLU A 147 5.72 17.62 5.97
N GLN A 148 5.62 17.25 4.69
CA GLN A 148 6.02 18.12 3.59
C GLN A 148 5.23 19.44 3.58
N CYS A 149 3.91 19.37 3.84
CA CYS A 149 3.08 20.55 4.01
C CYS A 149 3.52 21.38 5.23
N GLN A 150 3.82 20.74 6.36
CA GLN A 150 4.27 21.42 7.58
C GLN A 150 5.62 22.12 7.39
N VAL A 151 6.58 21.47 6.73
CA VAL A 151 7.89 22.08 6.37
C VAL A 151 7.69 23.29 5.46
N THR A 152 6.71 23.24 4.53
CA THR A 152 6.37 24.38 3.67
C THR A 152 5.79 25.54 4.48
N ILE A 153 4.91 25.27 5.44
CA ILE A 153 4.34 26.28 6.35
C ILE A 153 5.45 26.90 7.22
N GLU A 154 6.37 26.09 7.73
CA GLU A 154 7.53 26.60 8.49
C GLU A 154 8.40 27.54 7.64
N ALA A 155 8.67 27.17 6.39
CA ALA A 155 9.40 28.03 5.46
C ALA A 155 8.66 29.34 5.20
N ALA A 156 7.33 29.30 5.04
CA ALA A 156 6.48 30.49 4.87
C ALA A 156 6.55 31.42 6.09
N GLN A 157 6.45 30.84 7.29
CA GLN A 157 6.55 31.59 8.54
C GLN A 157 7.89 32.29 8.67
N LYS A 158 8.99 31.59 8.41
CA LYS A 158 10.34 32.14 8.41
C LYS A 158 10.51 33.25 7.37
N ALA A 159 9.78 33.20 6.28
CA ALA A 159 9.77 34.24 5.23
C ALA A 159 8.90 35.46 5.57
N GLY A 160 8.16 35.46 6.69
CA GLY A 160 7.28 36.53 7.11
C GLY A 160 5.91 36.54 6.43
N ILE A 161 5.47 35.40 5.92
CA ILE A 161 4.12 35.21 5.39
C ILE A 161 3.17 34.96 6.58
N ASN A 162 1.95 35.51 6.51
CA ASN A 162 0.93 35.32 7.53
C ASN A 162 0.41 33.87 7.48
N ILE A 163 0.51 33.17 8.62
CA ILE A 163 0.09 31.78 8.78
C ILE A 163 -1.07 31.60 9.78
N GLU A 164 -1.78 32.67 10.15
CA GLU A 164 -2.88 32.56 11.13
C GLU A 164 -3.94 31.53 10.72
N ASN A 165 -4.22 31.40 9.42
CA ASN A 165 -5.12 30.39 8.86
C ASN A 165 -4.32 29.34 8.06
N THR A 166 -3.56 28.50 8.75
CA THR A 166 -2.72 27.46 8.11
C THR A 166 -3.44 26.56 7.12
N HIS A 167 -4.75 26.34 7.30
CA HIS A 167 -5.58 25.54 6.38
C HIS A 167 -5.92 26.23 5.06
N GLU A 168 -5.74 27.55 4.97
CA GLU A 168 -6.09 28.33 3.78
C GLU A 168 -4.85 28.79 3.00
N ILE A 169 -3.67 28.73 3.60
CA ILE A 169 -2.43 29.22 2.99
C ILE A 169 -1.89 28.29 1.90
N LEU A 170 -2.15 26.98 1.99
CA LEU A 170 -1.69 25.99 1.02
C LEU A 170 -2.79 25.66 0.02
N LEU A 171 -2.43 25.63 -1.25
CA LEU A 171 -3.29 25.14 -2.35
C LEU A 171 -2.54 24.07 -3.13
N TYR A 172 -3.20 22.97 -3.43
CA TYR A 172 -2.63 21.94 -4.29
C TYR A 172 -2.50 22.41 -5.74
N GLU A 173 -1.30 22.22 -6.31
CA GLU A 173 -0.94 22.69 -7.67
C GLU A 173 -1.97 22.29 -8.74
N PRO A 174 -2.47 21.03 -8.80
CA PRO A 174 -3.47 20.65 -9.81
C PRO A 174 -4.79 21.41 -9.67
N LYS A 175 -5.20 21.76 -8.44
CA LYS A 175 -6.38 22.59 -8.24
C LYS A 175 -6.14 24.03 -8.73
N ALA A 176 -4.95 24.55 -8.48
CA ALA A 176 -4.59 25.88 -9.00
C ALA A 176 -4.67 25.91 -10.54
N VAL A 177 -4.18 24.86 -11.22
CA VAL A 177 -4.29 24.74 -12.68
C VAL A 177 -5.76 24.77 -13.14
N ILE A 178 -6.65 24.05 -12.45
CA ILE A 178 -8.09 24.07 -12.76
C ILE A 178 -8.68 25.47 -12.54
N TYR A 179 -8.32 26.15 -11.45
CA TYR A 179 -8.76 27.53 -11.19
C TYR A 179 -8.29 28.51 -12.26
N ASP A 180 -7.06 28.40 -12.77
CA ASP A 180 -6.58 29.23 -13.87
C ASP A 180 -7.31 28.91 -15.17
N PHE A 181 -7.53 27.64 -15.48
CA PHE A 181 -8.26 27.22 -16.66
C PHE A 181 -9.70 27.80 -16.66
N MET A 182 -10.41 27.71 -15.53
CA MET A 182 -11.74 28.26 -15.38
C MET A 182 -11.76 29.78 -15.49
N ARG A 183 -10.79 30.46 -14.87
CA ARG A 183 -10.61 31.89 -15.00
C ARG A 183 -10.41 32.31 -16.46
N MET A 184 -9.58 31.57 -17.21
CA MET A 184 -9.35 31.88 -18.64
C MET A 184 -10.63 31.76 -19.47
N GLN A 185 -11.51 30.77 -19.17
CA GLN A 185 -12.82 30.67 -19.80
C GLN A 185 -13.74 31.85 -19.42
N GLU A 186 -13.80 32.23 -18.13
CA GLU A 186 -14.60 33.34 -17.65
C GLU A 186 -14.14 34.69 -18.25
N CYS A 187 -12.85 34.84 -18.45
CA CYS A 187 -12.27 36.04 -19.06
C CYS A 187 -12.30 36.02 -20.60
N GLY A 188 -12.75 34.94 -21.23
CA GLY A 188 -12.74 34.79 -22.68
C GLY A 188 -11.34 34.64 -23.29
N GLU A 189 -10.34 34.28 -22.50
CA GLU A 189 -8.98 34.04 -22.95
C GLU A 189 -8.87 32.69 -23.71
N ILE A 190 -9.75 31.76 -23.39
CA ILE A 190 -9.93 30.47 -24.09
C ILE A 190 -11.42 30.23 -24.38
N PRO A 191 -11.75 29.48 -25.46
CA PRO A 191 -13.12 29.14 -25.78
C PRO A 191 -13.82 28.39 -24.66
N SER A 192 -15.09 28.71 -24.37
CA SER A 192 -15.89 28.07 -23.33
C SER A 192 -16.31 26.64 -23.68
N ASP A 193 -16.25 26.27 -24.95
CA ASP A 193 -16.57 24.95 -25.47
C ASP A 193 -15.42 23.95 -25.36
N LEU A 194 -14.20 24.39 -25.00
CA LEU A 194 -13.08 23.47 -24.74
C LEU A 194 -13.34 22.52 -23.57
N LEU A 195 -13.99 23.03 -22.52
CA LEU A 195 -14.42 22.22 -21.38
C LEU A 195 -15.76 22.77 -20.88
N PRO A 196 -16.88 22.41 -21.53
CA PRO A 196 -18.19 22.90 -21.13
C PRO A 196 -18.62 22.25 -19.81
N LEU A 197 -18.92 23.07 -18.79
CA LEU A 197 -19.38 22.65 -17.47
C LEU A 197 -20.91 22.74 -17.31
N ASP A 198 -21.65 22.49 -18.36
CA ASP A 198 -23.09 22.27 -18.33
C ASP A 198 -23.47 21.03 -17.50
N THR A 199 -22.56 20.09 -17.42
CA THR A 199 -22.60 18.90 -16.57
C THR A 199 -21.24 18.71 -15.88
N GLU A 200 -21.23 17.96 -14.77
CA GLU A 200 -19.96 17.61 -14.11
C GLU A 200 -19.02 16.86 -15.06
N LYS A 201 -17.73 17.18 -15.03
CA LYS A 201 -16.70 16.56 -15.87
C LYS A 201 -15.61 15.94 -15.00
N ASN A 202 -15.06 14.82 -15.45
CA ASN A 202 -13.88 14.20 -14.85
C ASN A 202 -12.64 14.67 -15.61
N VAL A 203 -11.81 15.43 -14.95
CA VAL A 203 -10.61 16.03 -15.54
C VAL A 203 -9.37 15.43 -14.91
N LEU A 204 -8.47 14.95 -15.75
CA LEU A 204 -7.15 14.55 -15.32
C LEU A 204 -6.19 15.73 -15.49
N VAL A 205 -5.50 16.11 -14.41
CA VAL A 205 -4.39 17.06 -14.45
C VAL A 205 -3.09 16.27 -14.41
N PHE A 206 -2.24 16.51 -15.39
CA PHE A 206 -0.91 15.92 -15.54
C PHE A 206 0.13 17.01 -15.39
N ASP A 207 0.77 17.05 -14.22
CA ASP A 207 1.76 18.08 -13.87
C ASP A 207 3.16 17.47 -13.84
N LEU A 208 3.95 17.76 -14.88
CA LEU A 208 5.31 17.27 -15.02
C LEU A 208 6.29 18.44 -14.95
N GLY A 209 6.89 18.61 -13.79
CA GLY A 209 7.91 19.61 -13.52
C GLY A 209 9.33 19.13 -13.80
N GLY A 210 10.30 19.84 -13.24
CA GLY A 210 11.73 19.48 -13.36
C GLY A 210 12.11 18.26 -12.53
N GLY A 211 11.50 18.03 -11.36
CA GLY A 211 11.88 16.98 -10.43
C GLY A 211 10.74 16.05 -10.01
N THR A 212 9.48 16.42 -10.27
CA THR A 212 8.30 15.68 -9.81
C THR A 212 7.27 15.54 -10.91
N LEU A 213 6.53 14.44 -10.84
CA LEU A 213 5.32 14.18 -11.60
C LEU A 213 4.15 13.97 -10.64
N ASP A 214 3.15 14.85 -10.74
CA ASP A 214 1.88 14.72 -10.07
C ASP A 214 0.75 14.47 -11.09
N VAL A 215 -0.03 13.42 -10.86
CA VAL A 215 -1.21 13.10 -11.66
C VAL A 215 -2.41 13.03 -10.74
N THR A 216 -3.45 13.79 -11.07
CA THR A 216 -4.66 13.83 -10.29
C THR A 216 -5.90 13.75 -11.17
N ILE A 217 -6.99 13.21 -10.63
CA ILE A 217 -8.28 13.23 -11.30
C ILE A 217 -9.27 13.99 -10.40
N HIS A 218 -9.94 14.94 -10.98
CA HIS A 218 -10.92 15.78 -10.32
C HIS A 218 -12.29 15.68 -11.02
N LYS A 219 -13.35 15.70 -10.23
CA LYS A 219 -14.69 15.98 -10.73
C LYS A 219 -14.94 17.47 -10.56
N ILE A 220 -15.25 18.15 -11.65
CA ILE A 220 -15.49 19.59 -11.66
C ILE A 220 -16.86 19.91 -12.22
N GLY A 221 -17.48 20.94 -11.68
CA GLY A 221 -18.81 21.42 -12.11
C GLY A 221 -19.24 22.62 -11.27
N TYR A 222 -20.33 23.24 -11.64
CA TYR A 222 -20.92 24.30 -10.84
C TYR A 222 -22.03 23.74 -9.94
N THR A 223 -22.06 24.20 -8.69
CA THR A 223 -23.20 23.97 -7.79
C THR A 223 -24.43 24.74 -8.26
N GLU A 224 -25.62 24.42 -7.75
CA GLU A 224 -26.85 25.16 -8.01
C GLU A 224 -26.75 26.66 -7.72
N ASN A 225 -25.84 27.04 -6.81
CA ASN A 225 -25.55 28.42 -6.44
C ASN A 225 -24.48 29.08 -7.33
N GLY A 226 -24.05 28.45 -8.41
CA GLY A 226 -23.06 28.94 -9.35
C GLY A 226 -21.62 29.00 -8.78
N VAL A 227 -21.31 28.22 -7.74
CA VAL A 227 -19.97 28.10 -7.17
C VAL A 227 -19.26 26.93 -7.84
N LEU A 228 -18.04 27.17 -8.31
CA LEU A 228 -17.18 26.11 -8.86
C LEU A 228 -16.85 25.07 -7.77
N ASN A 229 -17.23 23.84 -8.01
CA ASN A 229 -16.89 22.71 -7.16
C ASN A 229 -15.78 21.88 -7.83
N VAL A 230 -14.68 21.67 -7.11
CA VAL A 230 -13.51 20.88 -7.55
C VAL A 230 -13.29 19.78 -6.53
N LYS A 231 -13.83 18.59 -6.81
CA LYS A 231 -13.73 17.42 -5.95
C LYS A 231 -12.61 16.49 -6.42
N ASP A 232 -11.69 16.13 -5.52
CA ASP A 232 -10.67 15.14 -5.81
C ASP A 232 -11.30 13.74 -5.93
N LEU A 233 -10.97 13.02 -7.00
CA LEU A 233 -11.34 11.62 -7.17
C LEU A 233 -10.16 10.68 -6.93
N ALA A 234 -8.97 11.06 -7.41
CA ALA A 234 -7.74 10.32 -7.18
C ALA A 234 -6.52 11.23 -7.25
N ILE A 235 -5.51 10.87 -6.48
CA ILE A 235 -4.21 11.54 -6.43
C ILE A 235 -3.13 10.46 -6.57
N SER A 236 -2.13 10.69 -7.44
CA SER A 236 -0.99 9.79 -7.58
C SER A 236 -0.13 9.76 -6.32
N ARG A 237 0.70 8.73 -6.19
CA ARG A 237 1.76 8.74 -5.19
C ARG A 237 2.76 9.83 -5.54
N TYR A 238 3.47 10.32 -4.52
CA TYR A 238 4.62 11.20 -4.74
C TYR A 238 5.65 10.51 -5.63
N THR A 239 5.93 11.10 -6.78
CA THR A 239 6.80 10.51 -7.80
C THR A 239 7.93 11.47 -8.11
N CYS A 240 9.16 11.10 -7.72
CA CYS A 240 10.38 11.82 -8.05
C CYS A 240 10.79 11.53 -9.51
N LEU A 241 9.95 11.93 -10.46
CA LEU A 241 10.18 11.82 -11.89
C LEU A 241 9.90 13.17 -12.53
N GLY A 242 10.87 13.72 -13.20
CA GLY A 242 10.75 15.03 -13.85
C GLY A 242 11.80 15.24 -14.91
N GLY A 243 11.92 16.45 -15.42
CA GLY A 243 12.90 16.85 -16.43
C GLY A 243 14.33 16.44 -16.10
N ASP A 244 14.70 16.52 -14.81
CA ASP A 244 16.02 16.11 -14.31
C ASP A 244 16.36 14.64 -14.61
N ASN A 245 15.35 13.75 -14.67
CA ASN A 245 15.56 12.34 -15.00
C ASN A 245 15.79 12.12 -16.50
N PHE A 246 15.12 12.91 -17.34
CA PHE A 246 15.37 12.91 -18.77
C PHE A 246 16.78 13.42 -19.08
N ASP A 247 17.18 14.53 -18.41
CA ASP A 247 18.53 15.09 -18.54
C ASP A 247 19.58 14.11 -18.07
N GLU A 248 19.32 13.38 -17.00
CA GLU A 248 20.24 12.37 -16.47
C GLU A 248 20.49 11.22 -17.46
N LEU A 249 19.44 10.70 -18.11
CA LEU A 249 19.61 9.63 -19.11
C LEU A 249 20.43 10.10 -20.31
N LEU A 250 20.16 11.30 -20.81
CA LEU A 250 20.92 11.89 -21.90
C LEU A 250 22.36 12.17 -21.49
N ALA A 251 22.57 12.77 -20.31
CA ALA A 251 23.92 13.04 -19.78
C ALA A 251 24.72 11.75 -19.54
N MET A 252 24.07 10.65 -19.12
CA MET A 252 24.74 9.36 -18.98
C MET A 252 25.20 8.78 -20.33
N ASP A 253 24.42 9.00 -21.39
CA ASP A 253 24.82 8.59 -22.73
C ASP A 253 25.97 9.47 -23.24
N MET A 254 25.88 10.79 -23.05
CA MET A 254 26.97 11.74 -23.35
C MET A 254 28.26 11.35 -22.65
N LEU A 255 28.19 11.04 -21.35
CA LEU A 255 29.38 10.61 -20.58
C LEU A 255 30.00 9.35 -21.17
N LYS A 256 29.18 8.36 -21.54
CA LYS A 256 29.68 7.09 -22.15
C LYS A 256 30.35 7.33 -23.49
N ARG A 257 29.79 8.19 -24.35
CA ARG A 257 30.39 8.56 -25.62
C ARG A 257 31.70 9.29 -25.42
N PHE A 258 31.73 10.28 -24.52
CA PHE A 258 32.94 11.03 -24.15
C PHE A 258 34.07 10.13 -23.64
N GLU A 259 33.78 9.25 -22.67
CA GLU A 259 34.78 8.32 -22.12
C GLU A 259 35.32 7.35 -23.19
N LYS A 260 34.44 6.88 -24.09
CA LYS A 260 34.81 5.95 -25.16
C LYS A 260 35.66 6.63 -26.23
N GLU A 261 35.29 7.83 -26.68
CA GLU A 261 35.98 8.58 -27.73
C GLU A 261 37.38 8.98 -27.28
N ASN A 262 37.53 9.48 -26.07
CA ASN A 262 38.81 9.91 -25.53
C ASN A 262 39.63 8.77 -24.89
N ASN A 263 39.06 7.56 -24.84
CA ASN A 263 39.67 6.38 -24.17
C ASN A 263 40.12 6.69 -22.72
N ILE A 264 39.27 7.40 -21.98
CA ILE A 264 39.50 7.79 -20.58
C ILE A 264 38.32 7.33 -19.70
N ARG A 265 38.53 7.40 -18.39
CA ARG A 265 37.45 7.35 -17.42
C ARG A 265 37.49 8.58 -16.54
N VAL A 266 36.37 9.24 -16.41
CA VAL A 266 36.19 10.37 -15.48
C VAL A 266 36.38 9.87 -14.03
N SER A 267 37.26 10.51 -13.28
CA SER A 267 37.52 10.13 -11.90
C SER A 267 36.27 10.30 -11.04
N ILE A 268 36.09 9.38 -10.08
CA ILE A 268 34.93 9.38 -9.16
C ILE A 268 34.77 10.76 -8.47
N ARG A 269 35.89 11.40 -8.09
CA ARG A 269 35.90 12.70 -7.41
C ARG A 269 35.39 13.86 -8.25
N ARG A 270 35.43 13.74 -9.58
CA ARG A 270 35.00 14.79 -10.52
C ARG A 270 33.77 14.40 -11.33
N LYS A 271 33.26 13.18 -11.12
CA LYS A 271 32.13 12.68 -11.88
C LYS A 271 30.89 13.56 -11.73
N ASP A 272 30.63 14.04 -10.52
CA ASP A 272 29.47 14.90 -10.24
C ASP A 272 29.61 16.26 -10.96
N GLU A 273 30.82 16.85 -11.00
CA GLU A 273 31.10 18.08 -11.73
C GLU A 273 30.82 17.91 -13.24
N VAL A 274 31.36 16.84 -13.84
CA VAL A 274 31.15 16.50 -15.24
C VAL A 274 29.67 16.23 -15.56
N MET A 275 28.99 15.43 -14.71
CA MET A 275 27.57 15.15 -14.87
C MET A 275 26.72 16.41 -14.78
N CYS A 276 27.07 17.37 -13.93
CA CYS A 276 26.36 18.65 -13.87
C CYS A 276 26.48 19.44 -15.18
N LYS A 277 27.66 19.46 -15.81
CA LYS A 277 27.86 20.11 -17.11
C LYS A 277 27.07 19.40 -18.22
N LEU A 278 27.16 18.07 -18.26
CA LEU A 278 26.42 17.26 -19.26
C LEU A 278 24.89 17.37 -19.11
N LYS A 279 24.35 17.44 -17.86
CA LYS A 279 22.91 17.69 -17.65
C LYS A 279 22.45 19.06 -18.18
N LYS A 280 23.30 20.10 -18.10
CA LYS A 280 22.98 21.40 -18.71
C LYS A 280 22.90 21.31 -20.25
N LEU A 281 23.81 20.55 -20.86
CA LEU A 281 23.77 20.27 -22.29
C LEU A 281 22.52 19.47 -22.67
N ALA A 282 22.17 18.48 -21.90
CA ALA A 282 20.99 17.66 -22.11
C ALA A 282 19.68 18.49 -22.01
N GLU A 283 19.56 19.35 -20.98
CA GLU A 283 18.44 20.30 -20.84
C GLU A 283 18.31 21.17 -22.08
N LYS A 284 19.42 21.77 -22.52
CA LYS A 284 19.45 22.61 -23.74
C LYS A 284 19.03 21.81 -24.96
N MET A 285 19.61 20.63 -25.19
CA MET A 285 19.29 19.77 -26.32
C MET A 285 17.80 19.41 -26.40
N LYS A 286 17.15 19.14 -25.26
CA LYS A 286 15.70 18.90 -25.20
C LYS A 286 14.90 20.13 -25.61
N MET A 287 15.31 21.32 -25.15
CA MET A 287 14.67 22.59 -25.49
C MET A 287 14.81 22.88 -27.00
N ASP A 288 16.02 22.76 -27.54
CA ASP A 288 16.33 23.01 -28.95
C ASP A 288 15.55 22.05 -29.85
N LEU A 289 15.43 20.75 -29.45
CA LEU A 289 14.65 19.76 -30.17
C LEU A 289 13.14 20.07 -30.16
N SER A 290 12.61 20.52 -29.00
CA SER A 290 11.20 20.91 -28.90
C SER A 290 10.88 22.14 -29.75
N GLU A 291 11.77 23.12 -29.76
CA GLU A 291 11.63 24.30 -30.61
C GLU A 291 11.66 23.93 -32.09
N ALA A 292 12.60 23.09 -32.52
CA ALA A 292 12.67 22.60 -33.89
C ALA A 292 11.40 21.83 -34.28
N TYR A 293 10.85 21.01 -33.39
CA TYR A 293 9.61 20.27 -33.62
C TYR A 293 8.41 21.21 -33.79
N GLU A 294 8.24 22.20 -32.89
CA GLU A 294 7.16 23.17 -32.98
C GLU A 294 7.27 24.03 -34.25
N ASN A 295 8.47 24.46 -34.61
CA ASN A 295 8.71 25.22 -35.86
C ASN A 295 8.34 24.38 -37.11
N ALA A 296 8.65 23.09 -37.13
CA ALA A 296 8.25 22.19 -38.21
C ALA A 296 6.72 22.06 -38.27
N ARG A 297 6.06 21.85 -37.10
CA ARG A 297 4.60 21.75 -36.98
C ARG A 297 3.86 23.00 -37.43
N MET A 298 4.34 24.20 -37.04
CA MET A 298 3.76 25.47 -37.48
C MET A 298 3.83 25.66 -39.00
N ASN A 299 4.83 25.07 -39.65
CA ASN A 299 4.99 25.06 -41.07
C ASN A 299 4.32 23.85 -41.78
N SER A 300 3.46 23.10 -41.06
CA SER A 300 2.78 21.90 -41.54
C SER A 300 3.76 20.85 -42.11
N ARG A 301 4.92 20.70 -41.48
CA ARG A 301 5.97 19.72 -41.82
C ARG A 301 6.21 18.81 -40.65
N GLU A 302 6.66 17.59 -40.94
CA GLU A 302 7.18 16.68 -39.97
C GLU A 302 8.68 16.92 -39.76
N LEU A 303 9.16 16.93 -38.52
CA LEU A 303 10.59 16.96 -38.23
C LEU A 303 11.18 15.56 -38.53
N SER A 304 12.20 15.51 -39.40
CA SER A 304 12.86 14.25 -39.76
C SER A 304 13.43 13.55 -38.54
N ASP A 305 13.36 12.23 -38.50
CA ASP A 305 14.02 11.39 -37.50
C ASP A 305 15.54 11.54 -37.50
N ASP A 306 16.11 11.88 -38.62
CA ASP A 306 17.55 12.14 -38.83
C ASP A 306 17.91 13.63 -38.63
N TYR A 307 17.01 14.45 -38.02
CA TYR A 307 17.32 15.83 -37.62
C TYR A 307 18.43 15.84 -36.60
N GLU A 308 19.49 16.56 -36.86
CA GLU A 308 20.72 16.60 -36.07
C GLU A 308 20.76 17.82 -35.11
N LEU A 309 21.24 17.57 -33.89
CA LEU A 309 21.55 18.59 -32.90
C LEU A 309 23.00 18.47 -32.46
N GLU A 310 23.73 19.55 -32.55
CA GLU A 310 25.11 19.65 -32.06
C GLU A 310 25.12 20.00 -30.57
N VAL A 311 25.95 19.31 -29.81
CA VAL A 311 26.19 19.58 -28.40
C VAL A 311 27.67 19.70 -28.13
N MET A 312 28.06 20.77 -27.42
CA MET A 312 29.48 21.09 -27.19
C MET A 312 29.71 21.69 -25.80
N ASP A 313 30.77 21.24 -25.12
CA ASP A 313 31.36 21.90 -23.95
C ASP A 313 32.90 21.93 -24.11
N VAL A 314 33.44 23.12 -24.22
CA VAL A 314 34.88 23.31 -24.50
C VAL A 314 35.80 23.01 -23.30
N ASP A 315 35.25 22.86 -22.09
CA ASP A 315 35.96 22.60 -20.85
C ASP A 315 35.24 21.59 -19.97
N LEU A 316 34.90 20.41 -20.57
CA LEU A 316 34.14 19.38 -19.87
C LEU A 316 34.95 18.73 -18.75
N TYR A 317 36.18 18.26 -19.07
CA TYR A 317 37.00 17.52 -18.12
C TYR A 317 38.51 17.72 -18.41
N ASP A 318 39.22 18.33 -17.48
CA ASP A 318 40.63 18.69 -17.60
C ASP A 318 40.90 19.52 -18.90
N SER A 319 41.67 19.00 -19.85
CA SER A 319 41.91 19.60 -21.17
C SER A 319 41.03 19.03 -22.27
N TYR A 320 40.06 18.17 -21.93
CA TYR A 320 39.18 17.54 -22.93
C TYR A 320 37.91 18.37 -23.12
N ALA A 321 37.66 18.76 -24.35
CA ALA A 321 36.35 19.26 -24.79
C ALA A 321 35.43 18.09 -25.10
N TYR A 322 34.14 18.35 -25.08
CA TYR A 322 33.11 17.43 -25.58
C TYR A 322 32.42 18.08 -26.77
N GLU A 323 32.33 17.36 -27.86
CA GLU A 323 31.60 17.72 -29.07
C GLU A 323 30.98 16.46 -29.65
N ASP A 324 29.66 16.45 -29.86
CA ASP A 324 28.94 15.32 -30.43
C ASP A 324 27.68 15.76 -31.17
N ILE A 325 27.13 14.89 -31.99
CA ILE A 325 25.92 15.10 -32.79
C ILE A 325 24.90 14.03 -32.39
N TYR A 326 23.70 14.48 -32.06
CA TYR A 326 22.58 13.61 -31.75
C TYR A 326 21.46 13.78 -32.75
N THR A 327 20.96 12.68 -33.28
CA THR A 327 19.75 12.68 -34.10
C THR A 327 18.51 12.66 -33.18
N LYS A 328 17.38 13.20 -33.67
CA LYS A 328 16.07 13.10 -33.03
C LYS A 328 15.77 11.65 -32.59
N ARG A 329 15.96 10.68 -33.51
CA ARG A 329 15.74 9.24 -33.23
C ARG A 329 16.59 8.71 -32.08
N GLU A 330 17.85 9.12 -31.98
CA GLU A 330 18.74 8.70 -30.88
C GLU A 330 18.26 9.27 -29.55
N ILE A 331 17.90 10.55 -29.49
CA ILE A 331 17.36 11.19 -28.28
C ILE A 331 16.10 10.48 -27.81
N GLU A 332 15.14 10.27 -28.71
CA GLU A 332 13.89 9.55 -28.40
C GLU A 332 14.14 8.14 -27.89
N LYS A 333 15.10 7.41 -28.47
CA LYS A 333 15.49 6.06 -28.04
C LYS A 333 16.11 6.06 -26.64
N ILE A 334 16.96 7.02 -26.31
CA ILE A 334 17.61 7.12 -25.00
C ILE A 334 16.57 7.35 -23.90
N ILE A 335 15.58 8.20 -24.15
CA ILE A 335 14.55 8.56 -23.15
C ILE A 335 13.33 7.64 -23.16
N ALA A 336 13.20 6.73 -24.14
CA ALA A 336 12.06 5.81 -24.29
C ALA A 336 11.67 5.06 -22.99
N PRO A 337 12.61 4.62 -22.13
CA PRO A 337 12.25 3.99 -20.85
C PRO A 337 11.33 4.85 -19.96
N LEU A 338 11.51 6.18 -19.98
CA LEU A 338 10.70 7.11 -19.17
C LEU A 338 9.31 7.37 -19.77
N MET A 339 9.12 7.09 -21.08
CA MET A 339 7.86 7.35 -21.78
C MET A 339 6.79 6.29 -21.57
N GLY A 340 7.16 5.12 -21.04
CA GLY A 340 6.21 4.04 -20.74
C GLY A 340 5.41 3.53 -21.95
N TYR A 341 6.02 3.45 -23.14
CA TYR A 341 5.35 3.05 -24.41
C TYR A 341 4.68 1.67 -24.36
N ARG A 342 5.18 0.75 -23.51
CA ARG A 342 4.60 -0.58 -23.34
C ARG A 342 3.23 -0.60 -22.69
N TYR A 343 2.86 0.47 -21.96
CA TYR A 343 1.61 0.52 -21.20
C TYR A 343 0.46 1.10 -22.02
N LYS A 344 -0.72 0.48 -21.84
CA LYS A 344 -1.97 0.87 -22.49
C LYS A 344 -3.07 1.02 -21.44
N MET A 345 -4.18 1.64 -21.79
CA MET A 345 -5.36 1.79 -20.93
C MET A 345 -5.83 0.45 -20.32
N ALA A 346 -5.73 -0.65 -21.07
CA ALA A 346 -6.08 -1.99 -20.58
C ALA A 346 -5.20 -2.50 -19.41
N ASP A 347 -4.07 -1.85 -19.16
CA ASP A 347 -3.14 -2.26 -18.08
C ASP A 347 -3.51 -1.68 -16.72
N VAL A 348 -4.51 -0.78 -16.63
CA VAL A 348 -5.01 -0.21 -15.37
C VAL A 348 -5.32 -1.30 -14.35
N SER A 349 -6.01 -2.36 -14.75
CA SER A 349 -6.34 -3.48 -13.84
C SER A 349 -5.14 -4.32 -13.39
N LYS A 350 -3.98 -4.14 -13.99
CA LYS A 350 -2.75 -4.89 -13.69
C LYS A 350 -1.82 -4.16 -12.74
N ILE A 351 -2.07 -2.88 -12.45
CA ILE A 351 -1.15 -2.04 -11.67
C ILE A 351 -0.89 -2.58 -10.28
N GLN A 352 -1.87 -3.24 -9.66
CA GLN A 352 -1.74 -3.83 -8.32
C GLN A 352 -0.71 -4.97 -8.27
N HIS A 353 -0.27 -5.48 -9.42
CA HIS A 353 0.70 -6.56 -9.58
C HIS A 353 2.05 -6.09 -10.10
N MET A 354 2.18 -4.79 -10.42
CA MET A 354 3.43 -4.24 -10.91
C MET A 354 4.42 -4.05 -9.76
N GLU A 355 5.67 -4.46 -9.98
CA GLU A 355 6.76 -4.21 -9.03
C GLU A 355 7.16 -2.73 -9.05
N GLU A 356 7.61 -2.20 -7.91
CA GLU A 356 8.03 -0.80 -7.78
C GLU A 356 9.14 -0.39 -8.76
N LYS A 357 9.97 -1.32 -9.21
CA LYS A 357 10.98 -1.11 -10.25
C LYS A 357 10.42 -0.61 -11.58
N GLU A 358 9.11 -0.76 -11.79
CA GLU A 358 8.42 -0.35 -13.00
C GLU A 358 7.85 1.07 -12.94
N ILE A 359 8.00 1.76 -11.80
CA ILE A 359 7.41 3.09 -11.54
C ILE A 359 8.14 4.24 -12.25
N ASN A 360 9.31 4.01 -12.81
CA ASN A 360 10.14 5.06 -13.41
C ASN A 360 9.72 5.44 -14.84
N ASN A 361 8.44 5.76 -15.04
CA ASN A 361 7.94 6.28 -16.30
C ASN A 361 6.68 7.13 -16.09
N ILE A 362 6.37 7.96 -17.08
CA ILE A 362 5.26 8.94 -17.00
C ILE A 362 3.86 8.31 -17.01
N ILE A 363 3.70 7.06 -17.43
CA ILE A 363 2.39 6.40 -17.55
C ILE A 363 1.99 5.70 -16.26
N TYR A 364 2.94 5.23 -15.47
CA TYR A 364 2.61 4.51 -14.24
C TYR A 364 1.74 5.32 -13.26
N PRO A 365 2.02 6.61 -12.96
CA PRO A 365 1.15 7.42 -12.11
C PRO A 365 -0.27 7.61 -12.68
N ILE A 366 -0.40 7.61 -14.01
CA ILE A 366 -1.71 7.64 -14.67
C ILE A 366 -2.49 6.36 -14.40
N LEU A 367 -1.85 5.19 -14.57
CA LEU A 367 -2.47 3.91 -14.23
C LEU A 367 -2.87 3.86 -12.75
N ASP A 368 -2.06 4.43 -11.85
CA ASP A 368 -2.32 4.49 -10.42
C ASP A 368 -3.60 5.26 -10.10
N VAL A 369 -3.77 6.46 -10.66
CA VAL A 369 -4.97 7.27 -10.40
C VAL A 369 -6.22 6.70 -11.06
N LEU A 370 -6.10 6.11 -12.24
CA LEU A 370 -7.23 5.46 -12.93
C LEU A 370 -7.72 4.22 -12.15
N ASP A 371 -6.81 3.41 -11.59
CA ASP A 371 -7.19 2.29 -10.74
C ASP A 371 -7.85 2.77 -9.43
N LYS A 372 -7.37 3.86 -8.83
CA LYS A 372 -7.98 4.49 -7.64
C LYS A 372 -9.40 4.99 -7.88
N CYS A 373 -9.66 5.57 -9.05
CA CYS A 373 -11.00 6.04 -9.42
C CYS A 373 -12.00 4.92 -9.67
N GLY A 374 -11.53 3.71 -10.00
CA GLY A 374 -12.39 2.60 -10.40
C GLY A 374 -12.73 2.58 -11.90
N LYS A 375 -13.31 1.47 -12.35
CA LYS A 375 -13.50 1.15 -13.78
C LYS A 375 -14.54 2.01 -14.51
N ASP A 376 -15.40 2.67 -13.76
CA ASP A 376 -16.59 3.38 -14.32
C ASP A 376 -16.31 4.87 -14.56
N VAL A 377 -15.14 5.36 -14.18
CA VAL A 377 -14.76 6.77 -14.35
C VAL A 377 -14.18 7.00 -15.74
N LYS A 378 -14.94 7.68 -16.59
CA LYS A 378 -14.47 8.16 -17.89
C LYS A 378 -13.78 9.51 -17.72
N ILE A 379 -12.60 9.68 -18.31
CA ILE A 379 -11.91 10.98 -18.36
C ILE A 379 -12.48 11.78 -19.53
N ASP A 380 -12.94 12.99 -19.25
CA ASP A 380 -13.51 13.90 -20.24
C ASP A 380 -12.47 14.86 -20.83
N ALA A 381 -11.45 15.22 -20.05
CA ALA A 381 -10.35 16.06 -20.48
C ALA A 381 -9.03 15.73 -19.75
N VAL A 382 -7.91 15.98 -20.41
CA VAL A 382 -6.56 15.90 -19.85
C VAL A 382 -5.93 17.29 -19.94
N ILE A 383 -5.60 17.88 -18.80
CA ILE A 383 -4.92 19.19 -18.73
C ILE A 383 -3.45 18.98 -18.42
N LEU A 384 -2.58 19.57 -19.22
CA LEU A 384 -1.12 19.54 -19.06
C LEU A 384 -0.64 20.76 -18.30
N ASN A 385 0.23 20.52 -17.32
CA ASN A 385 0.93 21.56 -16.56
C ASN A 385 2.39 21.18 -16.32
N GLY A 386 3.19 22.17 -15.94
CA GLY A 386 4.62 22.02 -15.67
C GLY A 386 5.51 22.15 -16.93
N GLY A 387 6.71 22.70 -16.74
CA GLY A 387 7.61 23.06 -17.83
C GLY A 387 8.02 21.92 -18.74
N MET A 388 8.11 20.69 -18.21
CA MET A 388 8.48 19.52 -18.99
C MET A 388 7.37 19.05 -19.95
N THR A 389 6.11 19.48 -19.75
CA THR A 389 5.02 19.17 -20.70
C THR A 389 5.15 19.93 -22.04
N LYS A 390 6.04 20.92 -22.11
CA LYS A 390 6.43 21.58 -23.37
C LYS A 390 7.29 20.69 -24.27
N PHE A 391 7.88 19.61 -23.73
CA PHE A 391 8.62 18.65 -24.53
C PHE A 391 7.63 17.83 -25.38
N TYR A 392 7.72 17.99 -26.70
CA TYR A 392 6.69 17.53 -27.66
C TYR A 392 6.26 16.05 -27.52
N LEU A 393 7.15 15.18 -27.03
CA LEU A 393 6.82 13.76 -26.81
C LEU A 393 5.80 13.53 -25.71
N ILE A 394 5.71 14.43 -24.72
CA ILE A 394 4.79 14.27 -23.60
C ILE A 394 3.34 14.39 -24.06
N PRO A 395 2.89 15.50 -24.69
CA PRO A 395 1.52 15.59 -25.19
C PRO A 395 1.19 14.51 -26.24
N GLN A 396 2.14 14.14 -27.11
CA GLN A 396 1.93 13.05 -28.06
C GLN A 396 1.64 11.72 -27.36
N ARG A 397 2.45 11.37 -26.36
CA ARG A 397 2.29 10.12 -25.62
C ARG A 397 0.97 10.05 -24.87
N LEU A 398 0.53 11.17 -24.28
CA LEU A 398 -0.76 11.22 -23.58
C LEU A 398 -1.95 11.16 -24.54
N LYS A 399 -1.85 11.82 -25.71
CA LYS A 399 -2.83 11.69 -26.79
C LYS A 399 -2.99 10.24 -27.24
N GLU A 400 -1.89 9.53 -27.46
CA GLU A 400 -1.91 8.10 -27.80
C GLU A 400 -2.55 7.24 -26.72
N PHE A 401 -2.24 7.55 -25.44
CA PHE A 401 -2.74 6.76 -24.31
C PHE A 401 -4.23 6.94 -24.09
N PHE A 402 -4.74 8.18 -24.10
CA PHE A 402 -6.14 8.52 -23.82
C PHE A 402 -7.05 8.54 -25.05
N GLY A 403 -6.49 8.72 -26.26
CA GLY A 403 -7.28 9.01 -27.47
C GLY A 403 -7.94 10.38 -27.45
N LEU A 404 -7.52 11.29 -26.53
CA LEU A 404 -8.01 12.66 -26.37
C LEU A 404 -6.86 13.63 -26.66
N GLU A 405 -7.19 14.77 -27.26
CA GLU A 405 -6.23 15.88 -27.39
C GLU A 405 -6.03 16.53 -26.02
N PRO A 406 -4.80 16.52 -25.48
CA PRO A 406 -4.55 17.18 -24.19
C PRO A 406 -4.74 18.69 -24.29
N LEU A 407 -5.35 19.29 -23.27
CA LEU A 407 -5.51 20.73 -23.13
C LEU A 407 -4.23 21.31 -22.52
N VAL A 408 -3.63 22.24 -23.21
CA VAL A 408 -2.45 22.96 -22.72
C VAL A 408 -2.88 24.37 -22.30
N THR A 409 -2.51 24.80 -21.11
CA THR A 409 -2.67 26.20 -20.73
C THR A 409 -1.74 27.09 -21.57
N ASN A 410 -2.12 28.36 -21.78
CA ASN A 410 -1.30 29.28 -22.60
C ASN A 410 0.14 29.41 -22.09
N ASP A 411 0.33 29.19 -20.77
CA ASP A 411 1.63 29.30 -20.11
C ASP A 411 1.72 28.32 -18.92
N PRO A 412 2.06 27.05 -19.16
CA PRO A 412 2.08 25.99 -18.14
C PRO A 412 2.99 26.32 -16.95
N ASP A 413 4.03 27.12 -17.14
CA ASP A 413 4.94 27.51 -16.06
C ASP A 413 4.33 28.57 -15.12
N LEU A 414 3.26 29.24 -15.52
CA LEU A 414 2.65 30.37 -14.80
C LEU A 414 1.21 30.07 -14.36
N ALA A 415 0.60 29.01 -14.87
CA ALA A 415 -0.80 28.66 -14.62
C ALA A 415 -1.09 28.42 -13.13
N VAL A 416 -0.20 27.70 -12.44
CA VAL A 416 -0.31 27.41 -11.01
C VAL A 416 -0.37 28.68 -10.18
N ALA A 417 0.56 29.62 -10.40
CA ALA A 417 0.60 30.88 -9.66
C ALA A 417 -0.63 31.76 -9.95
N LYS A 418 -1.05 31.85 -11.23
CA LYS A 418 -2.24 32.64 -11.63
C LYS A 418 -3.52 32.04 -11.04
N GLY A 419 -3.68 30.73 -11.09
CA GLY A 419 -4.82 30.01 -10.51
C GLY A 419 -4.89 30.15 -8.99
N ALA A 420 -3.75 30.16 -8.32
CA ALA A 420 -3.68 30.38 -6.88
C ALA A 420 -4.12 31.81 -6.49
N VAL A 421 -3.83 32.83 -7.31
CA VAL A 421 -4.37 34.18 -7.13
C VAL A 421 -5.87 34.23 -7.29
N TYR A 422 -6.41 33.53 -8.31
CA TYR A 422 -7.85 33.45 -8.52
C TYR A 422 -8.55 32.73 -7.36
N TYR A 423 -7.97 31.63 -6.87
CA TYR A 423 -8.43 30.94 -5.67
C TYR A 423 -8.44 31.86 -4.44
N HIS A 424 -7.37 32.63 -4.21
CA HIS A 424 -7.26 33.59 -3.12
C HIS A 424 -8.38 34.64 -3.15
N TYR A 425 -8.66 35.17 -4.34
CA TYR A 425 -9.81 36.06 -4.54
C TYR A 425 -11.14 35.37 -4.22
N CYS A 426 -11.35 34.15 -4.69
CA CYS A 426 -12.57 33.41 -4.42
C CYS A 426 -12.78 33.17 -2.93
N LEU A 427 -11.74 32.83 -2.18
CA LEU A 427 -11.78 32.68 -0.71
C LEU A 427 -12.26 33.96 -0.03
N HIS A 428 -11.68 35.10 -0.42
CA HIS A 428 -12.03 36.40 0.15
C HIS A 428 -13.49 36.78 -0.15
N LYS A 429 -13.89 36.71 -1.41
CA LYS A 429 -15.25 37.01 -1.87
C LYS A 429 -16.31 36.21 -1.13
N TYR A 430 -16.00 34.97 -0.83
CA TYR A 430 -16.91 34.10 -0.10
C TYR A 430 -16.96 34.43 1.39
N LYS A 431 -15.87 34.73 2.04
CA LYS A 431 -15.85 35.17 3.44
C LYS A 431 -16.70 36.41 3.63
N VAL A 432 -16.64 37.38 2.72
CA VAL A 432 -17.46 38.60 2.74
C VAL A 432 -18.95 38.27 2.62
N LYS A 433 -19.35 37.42 1.66
CA LYS A 433 -20.75 36.99 1.49
C LYS A 433 -21.30 36.27 2.72
N ARG A 434 -20.49 35.46 3.39
CA ARG A 434 -20.90 34.73 4.60
C ARG A 434 -21.13 35.66 5.81
N LEU A 435 -20.40 36.77 5.90
CA LEU A 435 -20.59 37.78 6.93
C LEU A 435 -21.86 38.62 6.69
N GLU A 436 -22.32 38.72 5.44
CA GLU A 436 -23.53 39.44 5.05
C GLU A 436 -24.83 38.63 5.24
N THR A 437 -24.73 37.29 5.30
CA THR A 437 -25.88 36.39 5.57
C THR A 437 -25.78 35.80 6.98
N PRO A 438 -26.56 36.30 7.97
CA PRO A 438 -26.54 35.75 9.32
C PRO A 438 -27.11 34.31 9.33
N GLU A 439 -26.29 33.33 9.71
CA GLU A 439 -26.75 31.97 9.98
C GLU A 439 -27.72 32.00 11.18
N THR A 440 -28.89 31.39 10.99
CA THR A 440 -29.80 31.06 12.10
C THR A 440 -29.09 30.13 13.05
N VAL A 441 -28.92 30.59 14.29
CA VAL A 441 -28.23 29.90 15.38
C VAL A 441 -28.98 28.62 15.75
N GLY A 442 -28.42 27.46 15.43
CA GLY A 442 -28.86 26.15 15.88
C GLY A 442 -27.66 25.32 16.33
N ASP A 443 -27.61 25.02 17.60
CA ASP A 443 -26.73 24.10 18.33
C ASP A 443 -25.21 24.29 18.26
N THR A 444 -24.74 24.87 19.37
CA THR A 444 -23.31 25.05 19.69
C THR A 444 -22.79 23.94 20.60
N THR A 445 -22.08 22.95 19.99
CA THR A 445 -21.10 22.19 20.76
C THR A 445 -19.68 22.51 20.22
N PRO A 446 -18.67 22.73 21.09
CA PRO A 446 -17.33 23.17 20.67
C PRO A 446 -16.55 22.19 19.80
N ALA A 447 -17.04 20.96 19.64
CA ALA A 447 -16.37 19.89 18.87
C ALA A 447 -16.71 19.84 17.38
N SER A 448 -17.65 20.64 16.88
CA SER A 448 -18.14 20.58 15.50
C SER A 448 -17.83 21.78 14.63
N ARG A 449 -16.94 22.67 15.07
CA ARG A 449 -16.41 23.72 14.19
C ARG A 449 -15.28 23.17 13.31
N SER A 450 -15.57 22.14 12.52
CA SER A 450 -14.80 21.88 11.32
C SER A 450 -15.19 22.95 10.30
N PHE A 451 -14.24 23.82 10.01
CA PHE A 451 -14.36 24.81 8.96
C PHE A 451 -14.53 24.04 7.62
N GLN A 452 -15.76 23.84 7.20
CA GLN A 452 -16.01 23.45 5.81
C GLN A 452 -15.77 24.70 4.98
N SER A 453 -14.66 24.73 4.22
CA SER A 453 -14.50 25.68 3.16
C SER A 453 -15.72 25.61 2.25
N PRO A 454 -16.34 26.73 1.88
CA PRO A 454 -17.51 26.76 0.98
C PRO A 454 -17.19 26.26 -0.42
N PHE A 455 -15.96 26.34 -0.80
CA PHE A 455 -15.43 25.52 -1.87
C PHE A 455 -15.23 24.14 -1.27
N ASN A 456 -16.04 23.18 -1.68
CA ASN A 456 -15.85 21.78 -1.31
C ASN A 456 -14.54 21.30 -1.96
N THR A 457 -13.43 21.84 -1.47
CA THR A 457 -12.07 21.43 -1.83
C THR A 457 -11.74 20.17 -1.09
N GLY A 458 -12.69 19.19 -1.05
CA GLY A 458 -12.52 17.91 -0.41
C GLY A 458 -11.19 17.30 -0.82
N THR A 459 -10.25 17.33 0.13
CA THR A 459 -8.99 16.60 -0.01
C THR A 459 -9.27 15.14 0.28
N ILE A 460 -8.61 14.27 -0.43
CA ILE A 460 -8.69 12.82 -0.18
C ILE A 460 -7.34 12.28 0.28
N LEU A 461 -7.38 11.12 0.88
CA LEU A 461 -6.18 10.37 1.20
C LEU A 461 -5.56 9.83 -0.11
N ASN A 462 -4.32 10.20 -0.40
CA ASN A 462 -3.64 9.85 -1.65
C ASN A 462 -3.16 8.40 -1.72
N ASP A 463 -2.92 7.75 -0.58
CA ASP A 463 -2.53 6.34 -0.53
C ASP A 463 -3.22 5.61 0.63
N THR A 464 -3.23 4.28 0.58
CA THR A 464 -3.84 3.46 1.63
C THR A 464 -2.98 3.47 2.88
N ILE A 465 -3.60 3.73 4.05
CA ILE A 465 -2.97 3.59 5.35
C ILE A 465 -3.16 2.16 5.85
N ASN A 466 -2.07 1.52 6.22
CA ASN A 466 -2.04 0.15 6.68
C ASN A 466 -1.41 0.04 8.07
N LEU A 467 -1.91 -0.91 8.87
CA LEU A 467 -1.34 -1.33 10.15
C LEU A 467 -0.38 -2.49 9.92
N GLY A 468 0.85 -2.39 10.45
CA GLY A 468 1.81 -3.48 10.46
C GLY A 468 1.39 -4.58 11.43
N LEU A 469 1.36 -5.82 10.93
CA LEU A 469 1.05 -7.01 11.71
C LEU A 469 2.33 -7.79 12.05
N ASN A 470 2.27 -8.63 13.07
CA ASN A 470 3.30 -9.63 13.29
C ASN A 470 3.39 -10.58 12.07
N GLY A 471 4.57 -11.12 11.79
CA GLY A 471 4.79 -12.00 10.63
C GLY A 471 5.12 -11.27 9.32
N GLY A 472 5.31 -9.93 9.34
CA GLY A 472 5.76 -9.18 8.16
C GLY A 472 4.65 -8.73 7.21
N TYR A 473 3.39 -8.77 7.64
CA TYR A 473 2.21 -8.39 6.87
C TYR A 473 1.68 -7.02 7.29
N VAL A 474 0.80 -6.46 6.45
CA VAL A 474 0.05 -5.26 6.77
C VAL A 474 -1.45 -5.48 6.58
N SER A 475 -2.25 -4.82 7.41
CA SER A 475 -3.71 -4.81 7.33
C SER A 475 -4.20 -3.42 6.98
N ARG A 476 -5.10 -3.32 6.02
CA ARG A 476 -5.67 -2.05 5.56
C ARG A 476 -6.53 -1.42 6.64
N LEU A 477 -6.22 -0.17 7.02
CA LEU A 477 -6.99 0.62 7.96
C LEU A 477 -7.89 1.65 7.28
N VAL A 478 -7.29 2.48 6.40
CA VAL A 478 -8.01 3.53 5.68
C VAL A 478 -7.63 3.45 4.21
N PRO A 479 -8.58 3.22 3.29
CA PRO A 479 -8.29 3.11 1.87
C PRO A 479 -7.91 4.47 1.25
N ALA A 480 -7.11 4.44 0.18
CA ALA A 480 -6.89 5.59 -0.68
C ALA A 480 -8.24 6.10 -1.23
N GLY A 481 -8.33 7.41 -1.47
CA GLY A 481 -9.56 8.04 -1.94
C GLY A 481 -10.57 8.38 -0.83
N THR A 482 -10.27 8.03 0.45
CA THR A 482 -11.10 8.46 1.59
C THR A 482 -11.11 9.98 1.71
N GLU A 483 -12.30 10.59 1.77
CA GLU A 483 -12.46 12.04 1.94
C GLU A 483 -11.94 12.50 3.32
N LEU A 484 -11.28 13.65 3.35
CA LEU A 484 -10.73 14.25 4.55
C LEU A 484 -11.47 15.56 4.92
N PRO A 485 -11.66 15.87 6.19
CA PRO A 485 -11.22 15.11 7.36
C PRO A 485 -11.99 13.80 7.54
N TYR A 486 -11.30 12.77 8.02
CA TYR A 486 -11.87 11.43 8.20
C TYR A 486 -11.84 11.01 9.67
N ARG A 487 -12.91 10.38 10.13
CA ARG A 487 -12.98 9.73 11.43
C ARG A 487 -13.58 8.34 11.28
N SER A 488 -12.83 7.31 11.67
CA SER A 488 -13.35 5.95 11.62
C SER A 488 -14.37 5.72 12.73
N GLU A 489 -15.27 4.78 12.50
CA GLU A 489 -15.94 4.09 13.60
C GLU A 489 -14.94 3.31 14.44
N GLU A 490 -15.39 2.69 15.55
CA GLU A 490 -14.54 1.79 16.32
C GLU A 490 -14.23 0.53 15.50
N ILE A 491 -12.95 0.31 15.21
CA ILE A 491 -12.46 -0.93 14.59
C ILE A 491 -12.30 -1.95 15.71
N ARG A 492 -13.32 -2.79 15.87
CA ARG A 492 -13.44 -3.77 16.97
C ARG A 492 -13.21 -5.19 16.42
N ASP A 493 -12.69 -6.09 17.27
CA ASP A 493 -12.57 -7.55 17.04
C ASP A 493 -11.72 -7.98 15.83
N THR A 494 -11.15 -7.03 15.09
CA THR A 494 -10.29 -7.30 13.94
C THR A 494 -8.86 -7.62 14.35
N TYR A 495 -8.37 -6.98 15.41
CA TYR A 495 -6.98 -7.04 15.84
C TYR A 495 -6.86 -7.62 17.25
N LYS A 496 -5.79 -8.39 17.48
CA LYS A 496 -5.55 -9.06 18.78
C LYS A 496 -4.07 -8.99 19.13
N LEU A 497 -3.76 -9.11 20.41
CA LEU A 497 -2.39 -9.29 20.90
C LEU A 497 -1.92 -10.71 20.51
N ASP A 498 -0.69 -10.83 20.01
CA ASP A 498 -0.09 -12.11 19.61
C ASP A 498 0.52 -12.89 20.80
N ARG A 499 0.82 -12.19 21.89
CA ARG A 499 1.43 -12.72 23.11
C ARG A 499 0.91 -12.01 24.34
N ALA A 500 1.15 -12.61 25.50
CA ALA A 500 0.86 -11.96 26.80
C ALA A 500 1.78 -10.75 26.97
N THR A 501 1.19 -9.54 27.18
CA THR A 501 1.94 -8.29 27.20
C THR A 501 1.16 -7.16 27.88
N ASP A 502 1.87 -6.15 28.39
CA ASP A 502 1.34 -4.88 28.88
C ASP A 502 1.49 -3.73 27.88
N HIS A 503 1.99 -4.01 26.68
CA HIS A 503 2.20 -3.00 25.65
C HIS A 503 1.67 -3.45 24.30
N LEU A 504 1.38 -2.46 23.44
CA LEU A 504 0.97 -2.63 22.06
C LEU A 504 1.96 -1.89 21.17
N GLY A 505 2.69 -2.62 20.36
CA GLY A 505 3.57 -2.07 19.32
C GLY A 505 2.81 -1.85 18.02
N ILE A 506 2.80 -0.63 17.51
CA ILE A 506 2.08 -0.21 16.31
C ILE A 506 3.07 0.26 15.26
N GLU A 507 2.99 -0.30 14.07
CA GLU A 507 3.69 0.22 12.88
C GLU A 507 2.65 0.61 11.83
N MET A 508 2.85 1.75 11.20
CA MET A 508 1.98 2.25 10.14
C MET A 508 2.72 2.33 8.82
N PHE A 509 2.00 2.00 7.76
CA PHE A 509 2.55 2.00 6.39
C PHE A 509 1.61 2.72 5.43
N LEU A 510 2.18 3.40 4.42
CA LEU A 510 1.48 3.86 3.23
C LEU A 510 1.77 2.91 2.07
N GLY A 511 0.76 2.57 1.30
CA GLY A 511 0.89 1.75 0.10
C GLY A 511 -0.20 0.71 -0.06
N ARG A 512 -0.14 -0.04 -1.16
CA ARG A 512 -1.16 -1.03 -1.54
C ARG A 512 -0.72 -2.48 -1.41
N GLY A 513 0.52 -2.71 -0.99
CA GLY A 513 1.04 -4.05 -0.79
C GLY A 513 0.42 -4.74 0.42
N SER A 514 0.52 -6.05 0.48
CA SER A 514 0.07 -6.89 1.60
C SER A 514 1.17 -7.24 2.59
N THR A 515 2.40 -6.80 2.34
CA THR A 515 3.56 -7.04 3.21
C THR A 515 4.19 -5.72 3.64
N LYS A 516 5.01 -5.76 4.70
CA LYS A 516 5.77 -4.61 5.19
C LYS A 516 6.88 -4.11 4.25
N ASN A 517 7.14 -4.85 3.16
CA ASN A 517 8.10 -4.48 2.13
C ASN A 517 7.43 -3.65 1.03
N LEU A 518 8.25 -3.04 0.17
CA LEU A 518 7.78 -2.34 -1.02
C LEU A 518 6.69 -3.13 -1.78
N PRO A 519 5.64 -2.47 -2.24
CA PRO A 519 5.46 -1.02 -2.35
C PRO A 519 4.97 -0.29 -1.10
N ASN A 520 4.83 -0.95 0.06
CA ASN A 520 4.47 -0.30 1.31
C ASN A 520 5.68 0.40 1.92
N ARG A 521 5.49 1.65 2.37
CA ARG A 521 6.51 2.47 3.04
C ARG A 521 6.09 2.69 4.47
N ARG A 522 6.99 2.39 5.42
CA ARG A 522 6.74 2.63 6.84
C ARG A 522 6.75 4.15 7.12
N ILE A 523 5.73 4.64 7.81
CA ILE A 523 5.56 6.05 8.14
C ILE A 523 5.68 6.34 9.64
N ALA A 524 5.26 5.41 10.50
CA ALA A 524 5.31 5.61 11.93
C ALA A 524 5.49 4.31 12.69
N THR A 525 6.11 4.41 13.87
CA THR A 525 6.17 3.35 14.88
C THR A 525 5.90 3.96 16.24
N ARG A 526 4.99 3.36 17.02
CA ARG A 526 4.64 3.78 18.38
C ARG A 526 4.46 2.56 19.27
N THR A 527 4.72 2.73 20.54
CA THR A 527 4.45 1.73 21.58
C THR A 527 3.53 2.32 22.62
N VAL A 528 2.40 1.65 22.88
CA VAL A 528 1.41 2.01 23.87
C VAL A 528 1.57 1.09 25.07
N ARG A 529 1.57 1.61 26.29
CA ARG A 529 1.53 0.80 27.51
C ARG A 529 0.14 0.79 28.13
N PHE A 530 -0.33 -0.41 28.44
CA PHE A 530 -1.57 -0.65 29.16
C PHE A 530 -1.33 -0.74 30.68
N PRO A 531 -2.37 -0.59 31.50
CA PRO A 531 -2.25 -0.60 32.97
C PRO A 531 -1.78 -1.94 33.55
N ARG A 532 -1.96 -3.04 32.83
CA ARG A 532 -1.59 -4.40 33.23
C ARG A 532 -1.25 -5.27 32.02
N THR A 533 -0.68 -6.44 32.27
CA THR A 533 -0.47 -7.49 31.26
C THR A 533 -1.80 -8.13 30.86
N TYR A 534 -2.00 -8.31 29.56
CA TYR A 534 -3.14 -8.99 28.95
C TYR A 534 -2.67 -10.24 28.23
N PRO A 535 -3.47 -11.33 28.23
CA PRO A 535 -3.09 -12.59 27.59
C PRO A 535 -3.05 -12.45 26.06
N ALA A 536 -2.36 -13.40 25.39
CA ALA A 536 -2.44 -13.56 23.94
C ALA A 536 -3.90 -13.74 23.51
N GLY A 537 -4.23 -13.23 22.31
CA GLY A 537 -5.59 -13.28 21.77
C GLY A 537 -6.52 -12.19 22.31
N THR A 538 -6.08 -11.35 23.26
CA THR A 538 -6.91 -10.23 23.75
C THR A 538 -7.20 -9.27 22.61
N PRO A 539 -8.48 -8.94 22.32
CA PRO A 539 -8.84 -8.02 21.25
C PRO A 539 -8.49 -6.58 21.60
N VAL A 540 -8.01 -5.87 20.59
CA VAL A 540 -7.65 -4.44 20.67
C VAL A 540 -8.54 -3.66 19.72
N SER A 541 -9.10 -2.55 20.20
CA SER A 541 -9.90 -1.62 19.40
C SER A 541 -9.09 -0.41 19.00
N PHE A 542 -9.37 0.10 17.82
CA PHE A 542 -8.77 1.32 17.28
C PHE A 542 -9.85 2.30 16.82
N ARG A 543 -9.52 3.58 16.89
CA ARG A 543 -10.22 4.65 16.18
C ARG A 543 -9.20 5.59 15.57
N ILE A 544 -9.45 6.02 14.34
CA ILE A 544 -8.53 6.83 13.56
C ILE A 544 -9.21 8.14 13.22
N TYR A 545 -8.48 9.22 13.38
CA TYR A 545 -8.84 10.54 12.91
C TYR A 545 -7.74 11.07 12.00
N ILE A 546 -8.11 11.58 10.82
CA ILE A 546 -7.19 12.22 9.86
C ILE A 546 -7.77 13.59 9.52
N ASP A 547 -7.02 14.65 9.77
CA ASP A 547 -7.46 16.00 9.47
C ASP A 547 -7.31 16.36 7.97
N ALA A 548 -7.79 17.56 7.60
CA ALA A 548 -7.69 18.05 6.22
C ALA A 548 -6.23 18.21 5.73
N MET A 549 -5.27 18.33 6.65
CA MET A 549 -3.84 18.37 6.34
C MET A 549 -3.16 17.00 6.39
N ARG A 550 -3.94 15.91 6.41
CA ARG A 550 -3.47 14.53 6.47
C ARG A 550 -2.68 14.17 7.74
N ARG A 551 -2.80 14.96 8.84
CA ARG A 551 -2.25 14.58 10.14
C ARG A 551 -3.14 13.53 10.76
N MET A 552 -2.56 12.44 11.25
CA MET A 552 -3.30 11.32 11.80
C MET A 552 -3.16 11.24 13.31
N THR A 553 -4.30 11.10 13.98
CA THR A 553 -4.39 10.74 15.39
C THR A 553 -5.03 9.36 15.52
N MET A 554 -4.47 8.49 16.33
CA MET A 554 -4.98 7.14 16.56
C MET A 554 -5.29 6.95 18.04
N GLU A 555 -6.47 6.43 18.33
CA GLU A 555 -6.84 5.93 19.67
C GLU A 555 -6.70 4.40 19.64
N ALA A 556 -6.10 3.82 20.67
CA ALA A 556 -5.99 2.38 20.86
C ALA A 556 -6.36 2.00 22.30
N TRP A 557 -7.12 0.92 22.48
CA TRP A 557 -7.50 0.40 23.79
C TRP A 557 -7.82 -1.09 23.73
N ILE A 558 -7.82 -1.74 24.89
CA ILE A 558 -8.32 -3.11 25.02
C ILE A 558 -9.83 -3.11 24.84
N THR A 559 -10.34 -3.92 23.92
CA THR A 559 -11.76 -3.98 23.58
C THR A 559 -12.61 -4.25 24.84
N GLY A 560 -13.62 -3.41 25.05
CA GLY A 560 -14.47 -3.47 26.25
C GLY A 560 -13.88 -2.82 27.52
N GLN A 561 -12.68 -2.22 27.46
CA GLN A 561 -12.04 -1.53 28.59
C GLN A 561 -11.65 -0.09 28.20
N PRO A 562 -12.60 0.86 28.18
CA PRO A 562 -12.35 2.23 27.73
C PRO A 562 -11.29 2.96 28.59
N ASP A 563 -11.11 2.59 29.84
CA ASP A 563 -10.09 3.17 30.75
C ASP A 563 -8.65 2.85 30.30
N SER A 564 -8.46 1.85 29.43
CA SER A 564 -7.16 1.52 28.84
C SER A 564 -6.82 2.37 27.63
N LYS A 565 -7.71 3.30 27.22
CA LYS A 565 -7.56 4.11 26.02
C LYS A 565 -6.31 5.00 26.06
N LYS A 566 -5.55 4.97 24.97
CA LYS A 566 -4.41 5.84 24.71
C LYS A 566 -4.59 6.53 23.36
N ILE A 567 -4.21 7.81 23.33
CA ILE A 567 -4.25 8.66 22.15
C ILE A 567 -2.82 8.89 21.69
N MET A 568 -2.58 8.76 20.40
CA MET A 568 -1.27 8.90 19.77
C MET A 568 -1.39 9.78 18.54
N GLU A 569 -0.50 10.74 18.42
CA GLU A 569 -0.24 11.40 17.15
C GLU A 569 0.68 10.49 16.35
N MET A 570 0.26 10.20 15.13
CA MET A 570 1.02 9.38 14.18
C MET A 570 1.66 10.33 13.16
N ASP A 571 2.98 10.32 13.17
CA ASP A 571 3.75 11.05 12.17
C ASP A 571 3.61 10.35 10.82
N MET A 572 3.06 11.08 9.83
CA MET A 572 2.77 10.56 8.49
C MET A 572 3.92 10.82 7.50
N ALA A 573 5.12 11.09 8.00
CA ALA A 573 6.30 11.33 7.18
C ALA A 573 6.68 10.08 6.37
N SER A 574 6.19 9.99 5.15
CA SER A 574 6.37 8.84 4.26
C SER A 574 7.81 8.65 3.75
N LEU A 575 8.66 9.67 3.89
CA LEU A 575 9.95 9.75 3.22
C LEU A 575 11.16 9.72 4.17
N LYS A 576 10.96 9.88 5.49
CA LYS A 576 12.05 9.71 6.45
C LYS A 576 12.50 8.26 6.49
N ARG A 577 13.81 8.04 6.44
CA ARG A 577 14.41 6.71 6.58
C ARG A 577 13.85 6.01 7.82
N ALA A 578 13.25 4.86 7.59
CA ALA A 578 12.75 3.99 8.62
C ALA A 578 13.77 3.83 9.75
N ALA A 579 13.41 4.28 10.95
CA ALA A 579 14.09 3.85 12.16
C ALA A 579 14.15 2.31 12.19
N LYS A 580 15.17 1.74 12.81
CA LYS A 580 15.38 0.29 12.92
C LYS A 580 14.07 -0.40 13.30
N THR A 581 13.79 -1.53 12.67
CA THR A 581 12.65 -2.41 12.98
C THR A 581 12.54 -2.60 14.49
N ASP A 582 11.46 -2.10 15.08
CA ASP A 582 11.20 -2.37 16.48
C ASP A 582 10.64 -3.79 16.57
N ASN A 583 11.38 -4.69 17.24
CA ASN A 583 10.96 -6.09 17.45
C ASN A 583 9.74 -6.23 18.38
N ASN A 584 9.15 -5.11 18.79
CA ASN A 584 8.04 -5.07 19.75
C ASN A 584 6.64 -5.13 19.10
N ILE A 585 6.54 -5.31 17.78
CA ILE A 585 5.24 -5.43 17.13
C ILE A 585 4.59 -6.75 17.52
N ASN A 586 3.37 -6.65 18.05
CA ASN A 586 2.64 -7.75 18.68
C ASN A 586 1.15 -7.76 18.31
N VAL A 587 0.82 -7.22 17.13
CA VAL A 587 -0.57 -7.18 16.63
C VAL A 587 -0.74 -8.24 15.54
N THR A 588 -1.81 -9.02 15.64
CA THR A 588 -2.29 -9.93 14.58
C THR A 588 -3.65 -9.49 14.08
N GLY A 589 -3.98 -9.80 12.83
CA GLY A 589 -5.27 -9.42 12.24
C GLY A 589 -5.42 -9.90 10.80
N LYS A 590 -6.46 -9.43 10.12
CA LYS A 590 -6.76 -9.79 8.74
C LYS A 590 -5.95 -8.95 7.74
N ILE A 591 -5.74 -9.51 6.54
CA ILE A 591 -4.93 -8.93 5.45
C ILE A 591 -5.76 -8.85 4.18
N HIS A 592 -5.74 -7.71 3.49
CA HIS A 592 -6.30 -7.63 2.14
C HIS A 592 -5.34 -8.25 1.12
N LEU A 593 -5.80 -9.31 0.44
CA LEU A 593 -4.99 -10.04 -0.53
C LEU A 593 -5.58 -9.94 -1.94
N ASN A 594 -4.72 -10.02 -2.94
CA ASN A 594 -5.14 -10.24 -4.31
C ASN A 594 -5.18 -11.76 -4.60
N PRO A 595 -6.38 -12.36 -4.76
CA PRO A 595 -6.51 -13.81 -4.89
C PRO A 595 -5.75 -14.38 -6.10
N ARG A 596 -5.77 -13.68 -7.25
CA ARG A 596 -5.10 -14.15 -8.47
C ARG A 596 -3.58 -14.18 -8.30
N SER A 597 -3.01 -13.17 -7.64
CA SER A 597 -1.57 -13.13 -7.35
C SER A 597 -1.15 -14.27 -6.43
N GLU A 598 -1.86 -14.47 -5.32
CA GLU A 598 -1.56 -15.53 -4.35
C GLU A 598 -1.64 -16.92 -4.98
N LEU A 599 -2.68 -17.17 -5.80
CA LEU A 599 -2.88 -18.45 -6.47
C LEU A 599 -1.87 -18.70 -7.61
N ASN A 600 -1.45 -17.67 -8.34
CA ASN A 600 -0.39 -17.81 -9.34
C ASN A 600 0.95 -18.19 -8.72
N GLU A 601 1.29 -17.61 -7.56
CA GLU A 601 2.47 -18.00 -6.81
C GLU A 601 2.39 -19.45 -6.31
N LEU A 602 1.24 -19.88 -5.77
CA LEU A 602 1.02 -21.28 -5.40
C LEU A 602 1.14 -22.22 -6.61
N LYS A 603 0.66 -21.80 -7.79
CA LYS A 603 0.80 -22.56 -9.02
C LYS A 603 2.26 -22.70 -9.44
N MET A 604 3.03 -21.62 -9.39
CA MET A 604 4.48 -21.67 -9.67
C MET A 604 5.20 -22.63 -8.70
N LEU A 605 4.85 -22.61 -7.42
CA LEU A 605 5.37 -23.53 -6.43
C LEU A 605 4.96 -24.99 -6.72
N SER A 606 3.71 -25.23 -7.10
CA SER A 606 3.21 -26.53 -7.54
C SER A 606 4.00 -27.05 -8.75
N ASP A 607 4.24 -26.23 -9.75
CA ASP A 607 4.96 -26.62 -10.96
C ASP A 607 6.45 -26.91 -10.69
N ARG A 608 7.10 -26.14 -9.79
CA ARG A 608 8.48 -26.39 -9.33
C ARG A 608 8.62 -27.72 -8.58
N ASN A 609 7.59 -28.12 -7.84
CA ASN A 609 7.60 -29.31 -7.02
C ASN A 609 7.11 -30.57 -7.75
N ARG A 610 6.70 -30.47 -8.99
CA ARG A 610 6.09 -31.52 -9.80
C ARG A 610 6.92 -32.82 -9.89
N ASN A 611 8.24 -32.70 -9.81
CA ASN A 611 9.17 -33.85 -9.93
C ASN A 611 9.81 -34.25 -8.59
N LYS A 612 9.38 -33.71 -7.46
CA LYS A 612 9.92 -34.01 -6.14
C LYS A 612 8.96 -34.94 -5.41
N LEU A 613 9.18 -36.23 -5.51
CA LEU A 613 8.49 -37.24 -4.71
C LEU A 613 8.79 -37.00 -3.23
N GLY A 614 7.75 -36.83 -2.40
CA GLY A 614 7.85 -36.79 -0.95
C GLY A 614 7.85 -35.42 -0.28
N HIS A 615 7.84 -34.31 -0.99
CA HIS A 615 7.66 -32.97 -0.39
C HIS A 615 6.24 -32.45 -0.60
N GLU A 616 5.35 -32.82 0.29
CA GLU A 616 3.93 -32.49 0.26
C GLU A 616 3.68 -30.99 0.47
N MET A 617 4.40 -30.38 1.39
CA MET A 617 4.43 -28.92 1.57
C MET A 617 5.84 -28.48 1.97
N ASN A 618 6.46 -27.64 1.15
CA ASN A 618 7.64 -26.95 1.59
C ASN A 618 7.23 -25.77 2.50
N SER A 619 8.17 -25.25 3.28
CA SER A 619 7.91 -24.12 4.20
C SER A 619 7.33 -22.89 3.50
N GLU A 620 7.59 -22.71 2.20
CA GLU A 620 7.11 -21.60 1.39
C GLU A 620 5.62 -21.74 1.06
N VAL A 621 5.15 -22.94 0.69
CA VAL A 621 3.72 -23.23 0.47
C VAL A 621 2.95 -23.08 1.77
N THR A 622 3.46 -23.64 2.88
CA THR A 622 2.81 -23.51 4.20
C THR A 622 2.67 -22.06 4.60
N ARG A 623 3.74 -21.26 4.50
CA ARG A 623 3.73 -19.83 4.81
C ARG A 623 2.71 -19.07 3.96
N ARG A 624 2.58 -19.41 2.67
CA ARG A 624 1.62 -18.77 1.78
C ARG A 624 0.18 -19.14 2.08
N LEU A 625 -0.09 -20.39 2.39
CA LEU A 625 -1.43 -20.84 2.81
C LEU A 625 -1.84 -20.22 4.15
N GLU A 626 -0.92 -20.11 5.13
CA GLU A 626 -1.18 -19.40 6.39
C GLU A 626 -1.47 -17.92 6.17
N ARG A 627 -0.80 -17.31 5.19
CA ARG A 627 -1.11 -15.93 4.77
C ARG A 627 -2.50 -15.82 4.16
N ILE A 628 -2.88 -16.72 3.25
CA ILE A 628 -4.22 -16.75 2.64
C ILE A 628 -5.30 -16.92 3.70
N LYS A 629 -5.08 -17.73 4.73
CA LYS A 629 -5.99 -17.91 5.86
C LYS A 629 -6.33 -16.60 6.59
N GLN A 630 -5.43 -15.63 6.55
CA GLN A 630 -5.62 -14.32 7.16
C GLN A 630 -6.32 -13.31 6.23
N ALA A 631 -6.77 -13.71 5.04
CA ALA A 631 -7.43 -12.81 4.10
C ALA A 631 -8.70 -12.16 4.70
N GLU A 632 -8.86 -10.86 4.51
CA GLU A 632 -10.09 -10.12 4.87
C GLU A 632 -11.19 -10.28 3.81
N ASN A 633 -10.82 -10.75 2.60
CA ASN A 633 -11.69 -10.94 1.43
C ASN A 633 -11.72 -12.40 0.94
N PRO A 634 -12.13 -13.35 1.80
CA PRO A 634 -12.12 -14.78 1.49
C PRO A 634 -13.06 -15.18 0.34
N GLU A 635 -14.15 -14.45 0.14
CA GLU A 635 -15.12 -14.64 -0.94
C GLU A 635 -14.52 -14.45 -2.33
N ASP A 636 -13.56 -13.55 -2.46
CA ASP A 636 -12.92 -13.24 -3.75
C ASP A 636 -12.01 -14.36 -4.26
N PHE A 637 -11.65 -15.33 -3.40
CA PHE A 637 -10.80 -16.45 -3.78
C PHE A 637 -11.53 -17.54 -4.58
N PHE A 638 -12.86 -17.61 -4.50
CA PHE A 638 -13.62 -18.68 -5.14
C PHE A 638 -13.43 -18.72 -6.67
N THR A 639 -13.73 -17.63 -7.35
CA THR A 639 -13.67 -17.57 -8.84
C THR A 639 -12.28 -17.87 -9.38
N PRO A 640 -11.18 -17.25 -8.88
CA PRO A 640 -9.83 -17.60 -9.30
C PRO A 640 -9.44 -19.07 -9.00
N CYS A 641 -9.89 -19.65 -7.88
CA CYS A 641 -9.68 -21.07 -7.58
C CYS A 641 -10.32 -21.97 -8.64
N MET A 642 -11.56 -21.69 -9.03
CA MET A 642 -12.28 -22.49 -10.03
C MET A 642 -11.73 -22.33 -11.44
N GLU A 643 -11.29 -21.14 -11.81
CA GLU A 643 -10.61 -20.88 -13.09
C GLU A 643 -9.32 -21.73 -13.21
N ILE A 644 -8.55 -21.83 -12.12
CA ILE A 644 -7.33 -22.63 -12.10
C ILE A 644 -7.67 -24.13 -12.09
N ALA A 645 -8.64 -24.57 -11.29
CA ALA A 645 -9.08 -25.95 -11.25
C ALA A 645 -9.51 -26.47 -12.63
N GLY A 646 -10.25 -25.67 -13.39
CA GLY A 646 -10.69 -26.02 -14.74
C GLY A 646 -9.57 -26.16 -15.78
N ARG A 647 -8.36 -25.65 -15.47
CA ARG A 647 -7.19 -25.69 -16.36
C ARG A 647 -6.09 -26.67 -15.90
N CYS A 648 -6.20 -27.20 -14.69
CA CYS A 648 -5.20 -28.09 -14.11
C CYS A 648 -5.50 -29.56 -14.47
N HIS A 649 -4.42 -30.34 -14.69
CA HIS A 649 -4.55 -31.79 -14.74
C HIS A 649 -4.93 -32.35 -13.36
N GLN A 650 -5.76 -33.39 -13.29
CA GLN A 650 -6.26 -33.97 -12.02
C GLN A 650 -5.16 -34.40 -11.04
N SER A 651 -3.97 -34.72 -11.51
CA SER A 651 -2.81 -35.05 -10.67
C SER A 651 -2.04 -33.85 -10.12
N SER A 652 -2.45 -32.61 -10.44
CA SER A 652 -1.75 -31.40 -10.00
C SER A 652 -1.90 -31.18 -8.50
N PHE A 653 -0.80 -30.90 -7.81
CA PHE A 653 -0.79 -30.46 -6.40
C PHE A 653 -1.63 -29.20 -6.16
N MET A 654 -1.90 -28.42 -7.21
CA MET A 654 -2.73 -27.23 -7.11
C MET A 654 -4.14 -27.53 -6.59
N PHE A 655 -4.68 -28.73 -6.87
CA PHE A 655 -5.95 -29.17 -6.29
C PHE A 655 -5.90 -29.28 -4.76
N ALA A 656 -4.80 -29.80 -4.20
CA ALA A 656 -4.65 -29.84 -2.75
C ALA A 656 -4.65 -28.44 -2.12
N TYR A 657 -4.03 -27.46 -2.78
CA TYR A 657 -4.02 -26.08 -2.31
C TYR A 657 -5.40 -25.42 -2.42
N ILE A 658 -6.11 -25.63 -3.53
CA ILE A 658 -7.49 -25.16 -3.73
C ILE A 658 -8.43 -25.76 -2.68
N TYR A 659 -8.32 -27.06 -2.41
CA TYR A 659 -9.14 -27.71 -1.38
C TYR A 659 -8.79 -27.20 0.03
N THR A 660 -7.52 -26.94 0.30
CA THR A 660 -7.12 -26.32 1.58
C THR A 660 -7.74 -24.94 1.73
N ILE A 661 -7.73 -24.11 0.67
CA ILE A 661 -8.37 -22.78 0.68
C ILE A 661 -9.88 -22.90 0.86
N ALA A 662 -10.53 -23.86 0.19
CA ALA A 662 -11.96 -24.10 0.33
C ALA A 662 -12.35 -24.50 1.77
N VAL A 663 -11.54 -25.31 2.43
CA VAL A 663 -11.73 -25.69 3.84
C VAL A 663 -11.52 -24.48 4.76
N MET A 664 -10.49 -23.64 4.49
CA MET A 664 -10.24 -22.43 5.25
C MET A 664 -11.41 -21.42 5.18
N PHE A 665 -12.02 -21.30 4.01
CA PHE A 665 -13.06 -20.31 3.72
C PHE A 665 -14.48 -20.89 3.69
N LYS A 666 -14.70 -22.05 4.31
CA LYS A 666 -15.98 -22.75 4.35
C LYS A 666 -17.16 -21.88 4.78
N ASP A 667 -16.93 -20.94 5.70
CA ASP A 667 -17.98 -20.08 6.26
C ASP A 667 -18.26 -18.83 5.40
N SER A 668 -17.36 -18.52 4.46
CA SER A 668 -17.45 -17.35 3.56
C SER A 668 -17.97 -17.71 2.18
N TRP A 669 -17.94 -18.98 1.79
CA TRP A 669 -18.41 -19.44 0.48
C TRP A 669 -19.85 -19.92 0.55
N THR A 670 -20.64 -19.60 -0.50
CA THR A 670 -22.05 -20.01 -0.61
C THR A 670 -22.18 -21.52 -0.82
N ASP A 671 -23.36 -22.08 -0.54
CA ASP A 671 -23.62 -23.50 -0.74
C ASP A 671 -23.49 -23.95 -2.20
N SER A 672 -23.82 -23.07 -3.15
CA SER A 672 -23.59 -23.32 -4.58
C SER A 672 -22.10 -23.45 -4.90
N GLN A 673 -21.28 -22.56 -4.34
CA GLN A 673 -19.82 -22.59 -4.49
C GLN A 673 -19.21 -23.83 -3.85
N LYS A 674 -19.65 -24.22 -2.66
CA LYS A 674 -19.23 -25.44 -1.97
C LYS A 674 -19.58 -26.70 -2.78
N LYS A 675 -20.79 -26.76 -3.38
CA LYS A 675 -21.21 -27.87 -4.25
C LYS A 675 -20.31 -27.99 -5.49
N GLN A 676 -19.88 -26.88 -6.06
CA GLN A 676 -18.98 -26.88 -7.21
C GLN A 676 -17.60 -27.46 -6.83
N VAL A 677 -17.01 -27.02 -5.71
CA VAL A 677 -15.73 -27.58 -5.20
C VAL A 677 -15.89 -29.07 -4.88
N LEU A 678 -16.99 -29.46 -4.24
CA LEU A 678 -17.32 -30.87 -3.93
C LEU A 678 -17.37 -31.75 -5.19
N SER A 679 -17.91 -31.21 -6.30
CA SER A 679 -17.93 -31.93 -7.57
C SER A 679 -16.51 -32.22 -8.09
N TYR A 680 -15.61 -31.26 -8.03
CA TYR A 680 -14.20 -31.50 -8.37
C TYR A 680 -13.53 -32.49 -7.43
N ALA A 681 -13.77 -32.40 -6.11
CA ALA A 681 -13.18 -33.31 -5.14
C ALA A 681 -13.60 -34.77 -5.37
N ARG A 682 -14.88 -35.01 -5.65
CA ARG A 682 -15.42 -36.35 -5.93
C ARG A 682 -14.84 -37.02 -7.18
N GLN A 683 -14.41 -36.22 -8.18
CA GLN A 683 -13.80 -36.78 -9.41
C GLN A 683 -12.50 -37.57 -9.13
N HIS A 684 -11.76 -37.22 -8.07
CA HIS A 684 -10.55 -37.96 -7.68
C HIS A 684 -10.81 -39.39 -7.20
N PHE A 685 -12.05 -39.72 -6.84
CA PHE A 685 -12.44 -41.04 -6.32
C PHE A 685 -13.20 -41.90 -7.31
N THR A 686 -13.17 -41.56 -8.60
CA THR A 686 -13.75 -42.37 -9.67
C THR A 686 -12.88 -43.60 -9.92
N PRO A 687 -13.44 -44.72 -10.46
CA PRO A 687 -12.70 -45.95 -10.72
C PRO A 687 -11.51 -45.82 -11.67
N TYR A 688 -11.47 -44.75 -12.44
CA TYR A 688 -10.40 -44.44 -13.41
C TYR A 688 -9.34 -43.45 -12.88
N ALA A 689 -9.48 -42.98 -11.64
CA ALA A 689 -8.47 -42.09 -11.06
C ALA A 689 -7.15 -42.84 -10.86
N SER A 690 -6.05 -42.23 -11.27
CA SER A 690 -4.70 -42.75 -11.22
C SER A 690 -4.29 -43.22 -9.81
N SER A 691 -3.33 -44.14 -9.73
CA SER A 691 -2.89 -44.81 -8.52
C SER A 691 -2.70 -43.88 -7.30
N ILE A 692 -3.18 -44.29 -6.15
CA ILE A 692 -3.10 -43.62 -4.84
C ILE A 692 -1.68 -43.09 -4.53
N ARG A 693 -0.63 -43.82 -4.96
CA ARG A 693 0.78 -43.45 -4.71
C ARG A 693 1.22 -42.14 -5.31
N GLN A 694 0.60 -41.66 -6.38
CA GLN A 694 1.02 -40.44 -7.06
C GLN A 694 0.35 -39.20 -6.52
N ASN A 695 -0.80 -39.30 -5.81
CA ASN A 695 -1.66 -38.17 -5.44
C ASN A 695 -2.13 -38.23 -3.99
N TYR A 696 -1.38 -38.86 -3.09
CA TYR A 696 -1.78 -39.00 -1.68
C TYR A 696 -2.26 -37.71 -1.04
N TYR A 697 -1.51 -36.62 -1.23
CA TYR A 697 -1.84 -35.35 -0.63
C TYR A 697 -3.11 -34.70 -1.22
N VAL A 698 -3.29 -34.82 -2.54
CA VAL A 698 -4.51 -34.36 -3.23
C VAL A 698 -5.72 -35.15 -2.76
N LEU A 699 -5.60 -36.49 -2.68
CA LEU A 699 -6.68 -37.36 -2.21
C LEU A 699 -7.09 -37.05 -0.76
N ARG A 700 -6.10 -36.80 0.12
CA ARG A 700 -6.36 -36.43 1.50
C ARG A 700 -7.19 -35.14 1.57
N LYS A 701 -6.77 -34.09 0.85
CA LYS A 701 -7.47 -32.82 0.82
C LYS A 701 -8.82 -32.87 0.12
N ALA A 702 -8.96 -33.70 -0.91
CA ALA A 702 -10.24 -33.95 -1.55
C ALA A 702 -11.23 -34.64 -0.59
N LEU A 703 -10.78 -35.63 0.23
CA LEU A 703 -11.60 -36.24 1.27
C LEU A 703 -12.06 -35.25 2.35
N GLU A 704 -11.19 -34.30 2.76
CA GLU A 704 -11.58 -33.25 3.68
C GLU A 704 -12.75 -32.40 3.11
N VAL A 705 -12.70 -32.09 1.82
CA VAL A 705 -13.79 -31.37 1.13
C VAL A 705 -15.06 -32.23 1.04
N VAL A 706 -14.94 -33.54 0.73
CA VAL A 706 -16.10 -34.46 0.65
C VAL A 706 -16.74 -34.61 2.03
N GLY A 707 -15.95 -34.71 3.09
CA GLY A 707 -16.45 -34.79 4.45
C GLY A 707 -17.11 -33.49 4.94
N LEU A 708 -16.55 -32.35 4.58
CA LEU A 708 -17.02 -31.05 5.07
C LEU A 708 -18.24 -30.52 4.29
N PHE A 709 -18.29 -30.71 2.97
CA PHE A 709 -19.32 -30.16 2.09
C PHE A 709 -20.32 -31.20 1.57
N GLY A 710 -20.05 -32.49 1.76
CA GLY A 710 -20.91 -33.57 1.35
C GLY A 710 -21.84 -34.03 2.48
N SER A 711 -22.74 -34.93 2.15
CA SER A 711 -23.58 -35.67 3.10
C SER A 711 -23.23 -37.16 3.09
N ASN A 712 -23.51 -37.87 4.19
CA ASN A 712 -23.28 -39.35 4.34
C ASN A 712 -21.79 -39.70 4.07
N PHE A 713 -20.91 -39.01 4.74
CA PHE A 713 -19.47 -39.15 4.50
C PHE A 713 -18.93 -40.55 4.87
N ALA A 714 -19.42 -41.12 5.98
CA ALA A 714 -19.03 -42.47 6.36
C ALA A 714 -19.43 -43.51 5.32
N ASP A 715 -20.62 -43.41 4.73
CA ASP A 715 -21.09 -44.34 3.68
C ASP A 715 -20.22 -44.19 2.41
N PHE A 716 -19.85 -42.92 2.05
CA PHE A 716 -18.92 -42.66 0.95
C PHE A 716 -17.54 -43.30 1.21
N CYS A 717 -17.01 -43.20 2.41
CA CYS A 717 -15.74 -43.78 2.80
C CYS A 717 -15.79 -45.30 2.85
N THR A 718 -16.90 -45.89 3.33
CA THR A 718 -17.13 -47.36 3.32
C THR A 718 -17.11 -47.92 1.90
N ASP A 719 -17.84 -47.30 0.97
CA ASP A 719 -17.85 -47.68 -0.44
C ASP A 719 -16.47 -47.55 -1.08
N TYR A 720 -15.74 -46.47 -0.79
CA TYR A 720 -14.37 -46.25 -1.29
C TYR A 720 -13.38 -47.28 -0.72
N MET A 721 -13.41 -47.53 0.60
CA MET A 721 -12.59 -48.52 1.27
C MET A 721 -12.85 -49.96 0.75
N GLY A 722 -14.10 -50.28 0.47
CA GLY A 722 -14.49 -51.58 -0.11
C GLY A 722 -13.93 -51.81 -1.52
N ARG A 723 -13.72 -50.72 -2.29
CA ARG A 723 -13.19 -50.80 -3.67
C ARG A 723 -11.66 -50.77 -3.75
N VAL A 724 -10.98 -50.13 -2.83
CA VAL A 724 -9.54 -49.77 -2.92
C VAL A 724 -8.71 -50.54 -1.87
N CYS A 725 -9.32 -51.40 -1.06
CA CYS A 725 -8.68 -52.06 0.05
C CYS A 725 -7.47 -52.91 -0.36
N GLY A 726 -6.28 -52.50 0.07
CA GLY A 726 -5.06 -53.31 0.06
C GLY A 726 -3.74 -52.57 0.14
N ASP A 727 -3.62 -51.33 -0.28
CA ASP A 727 -2.30 -50.79 -0.65
C ASP A 727 -1.67 -49.74 0.25
N SER A 728 -2.34 -49.11 1.22
CA SER A 728 -1.71 -48.12 2.10
C SER A 728 -2.35 -48.00 3.46
N THR A 729 -1.65 -48.47 4.49
CA THR A 729 -2.04 -48.33 5.90
C THR A 729 -2.16 -46.84 6.30
N GLN A 730 -1.29 -45.98 5.79
CA GLN A 730 -1.32 -44.53 6.08
C GLN A 730 -2.58 -43.84 5.55
N PHE A 731 -3.05 -44.23 4.34
CA PHE A 731 -4.26 -43.59 3.79
C PHE A 731 -5.53 -44.08 4.49
N LYS A 732 -5.54 -45.32 4.95
CA LYS A 732 -6.61 -45.87 5.81
C LYS A 732 -6.74 -45.03 7.09
N ASN A 733 -5.64 -44.76 7.78
CA ASN A 733 -5.64 -43.93 8.99
C ASN A 733 -6.18 -42.53 8.74
N VAL A 734 -5.83 -41.91 7.61
CA VAL A 734 -6.40 -40.62 7.23
C VAL A 734 -7.91 -40.68 7.04
N ILE A 735 -8.43 -41.69 6.36
CA ILE A 735 -9.88 -41.87 6.18
C ILE A 735 -10.56 -42.04 7.54
N ILE A 736 -10.01 -42.86 8.43
CA ILE A 736 -10.53 -43.04 9.80
C ILE A 736 -10.62 -41.70 10.52
N GLN A 737 -9.55 -40.92 10.54
CA GLN A 737 -9.49 -39.63 11.20
C GLN A 737 -10.51 -38.64 10.62
N LEU A 738 -10.65 -38.57 9.30
CA LEU A 738 -11.61 -37.70 8.64
C LEU A 738 -13.06 -38.10 8.89
N VAL A 739 -13.36 -39.41 8.94
CA VAL A 739 -14.71 -39.91 9.29
C VAL A 739 -15.05 -39.52 10.73
N ILE A 740 -14.13 -39.70 11.68
CA ILE A 740 -14.35 -39.28 13.07
C ILE A 740 -14.65 -37.77 13.14
N ARG A 741 -13.98 -36.97 12.31
CA ARG A 741 -14.06 -35.52 12.36
C ARG A 741 -15.30 -34.97 11.64
N TYR A 742 -15.66 -35.50 10.47
CA TYR A 742 -16.61 -34.85 9.57
C TYR A 742 -17.94 -35.55 9.40
N GLU A 743 -18.08 -36.84 9.76
CA GLU A 743 -19.39 -37.50 9.76
C GLU A 743 -20.25 -36.90 10.89
N GLU A 744 -21.48 -36.54 10.58
CA GLU A 744 -22.38 -35.91 11.58
C GLU A 744 -22.99 -36.92 12.56
N GLU A 745 -23.30 -38.15 12.06
CA GLU A 745 -23.98 -39.14 12.84
C GLU A 745 -23.00 -40.05 13.61
N ASP A 746 -22.98 -39.94 14.94
CA ASP A 746 -22.13 -40.76 15.83
C ASP A 746 -22.29 -42.28 15.59
N LYS A 747 -23.52 -42.71 15.26
CA LYS A 747 -23.78 -44.10 14.92
C LYS A 747 -22.99 -44.55 13.69
N LYS A 748 -22.97 -43.72 12.62
CA LYS A 748 -22.26 -44.09 11.39
C LYS A 748 -20.76 -44.08 11.62
N VAL A 749 -20.26 -43.15 12.43
CA VAL A 749 -18.85 -43.18 12.84
C VAL A 749 -18.51 -44.44 13.57
N ALA A 750 -19.30 -44.80 14.57
CA ALA A 750 -19.08 -46.01 15.36
C ALA A 750 -19.18 -47.30 14.52
N ASP A 751 -20.14 -47.40 13.60
CA ASP A 751 -20.27 -48.49 12.66
C ASP A 751 -19.05 -48.59 11.73
N PHE A 752 -18.60 -47.47 11.15
CA PHE A 752 -17.42 -47.42 10.32
C PHE A 752 -16.14 -47.83 11.07
N LEU A 753 -15.96 -47.36 12.29
CA LEU A 753 -14.81 -47.72 13.12
C LEU A 753 -14.84 -49.19 13.52
N ASN A 754 -16.00 -49.75 13.86
CA ASN A 754 -16.13 -51.16 14.18
C ASN A 754 -15.78 -52.10 12.99
N GLU A 755 -15.98 -51.61 11.76
CA GLU A 755 -15.68 -52.36 10.57
C GLU A 755 -14.20 -52.24 10.18
N PHE A 756 -13.68 -51.02 10.13
CA PHE A 756 -12.37 -50.73 9.54
C PHE A 756 -11.24 -50.48 10.52
N PHE A 757 -11.52 -49.97 11.74
CA PHE A 757 -10.48 -49.63 12.71
C PHE A 757 -9.88 -50.91 13.31
N ARG A 758 -8.55 -50.94 13.46
CA ARG A 758 -7.77 -51.98 14.17
C ARG A 758 -6.83 -51.27 15.14
N LEU A 759 -6.31 -52.04 16.13
CA LEU A 759 -5.40 -51.46 17.14
C LEU A 759 -4.14 -50.86 16.53
N SER A 760 -3.66 -51.40 15.42
CA SER A 760 -2.55 -50.87 14.64
C SER A 760 -2.83 -49.48 14.00
N ASP A 761 -4.09 -49.05 13.95
CA ASP A 761 -4.51 -47.75 13.43
C ASP A 761 -4.56 -46.68 14.56
N LEU A 762 -4.40 -47.12 15.83
CA LEU A 762 -4.35 -46.22 16.97
C LEU A 762 -3.03 -45.45 16.98
N ASN A 763 -3.13 -44.16 16.77
CA ASN A 763 -2.05 -43.21 16.92
C ASN A 763 -2.57 -41.99 17.67
N ARG A 764 -1.66 -41.06 18.00
CA ARG A 764 -1.98 -39.88 18.77
C ARG A 764 -3.19 -39.12 18.26
N TRP A 765 -3.22 -38.81 16.95
CA TRP A 765 -4.32 -38.06 16.36
C TRP A 765 -5.65 -38.78 16.37
N THR A 766 -5.64 -40.06 16.08
CA THR A 766 -6.85 -40.89 16.15
C THR A 766 -7.40 -40.96 17.56
N ALA A 767 -6.53 -41.08 18.55
CA ALA A 767 -6.92 -41.07 19.97
C ALA A 767 -7.56 -39.75 20.40
N ILE A 768 -6.93 -38.60 20.02
CA ILE A 768 -7.47 -37.26 20.31
C ILE A 768 -8.85 -37.09 19.69
N LEU A 769 -9.01 -37.38 18.41
CA LEU A 769 -10.29 -37.23 17.71
C LEU A 769 -11.39 -38.12 18.28
N MET A 770 -11.05 -39.34 18.69
CA MET A 770 -11.99 -40.24 19.37
C MET A 770 -12.38 -39.74 20.76
N ALA A 771 -11.42 -39.22 21.53
CA ALA A 771 -11.67 -38.64 22.84
C ALA A 771 -12.55 -37.38 22.74
N GLU A 772 -12.23 -36.45 21.82
CA GLU A 772 -13.05 -35.28 21.56
C GLU A 772 -14.49 -35.61 21.18
N ARG A 773 -14.68 -36.64 20.35
CA ARG A 773 -16.00 -36.99 19.85
C ARG A 773 -16.83 -37.79 20.84
N PHE A 774 -16.25 -38.74 21.54
CA PHE A 774 -16.96 -39.73 22.36
C PHE A 774 -16.72 -39.59 23.85
N GLY A 775 -15.74 -38.78 24.30
CA GLY A 775 -15.39 -38.60 25.71
C GLY A 775 -16.51 -37.98 26.51
N ASN A 776 -17.02 -36.83 26.10
CA ASN A 776 -17.97 -36.04 26.89
C ASN A 776 -19.45 -36.29 26.53
N GLY A 777 -20.09 -37.33 27.05
CA GLY A 777 -21.55 -37.42 27.09
C GLY A 777 -22.32 -37.77 25.81
N THR A 778 -21.67 -37.78 24.64
CA THR A 778 -22.27 -38.19 23.35
C THR A 778 -22.47 -39.68 23.29
N SER A 779 -21.83 -40.43 24.17
CA SER A 779 -21.85 -41.87 24.30
C SER A 779 -23.23 -42.48 24.65
N LYS A 780 -24.18 -41.70 25.20
CA LYS A 780 -25.51 -42.24 25.61
C LYS A 780 -26.27 -42.88 24.46
N LYS A 781 -26.16 -42.35 23.24
CA LYS A 781 -26.88 -42.88 22.07
C LYS A 781 -26.21 -44.11 21.44
N ASN A 782 -24.91 -44.30 21.63
CA ASN A 782 -24.07 -45.25 20.90
C ASN A 782 -23.34 -46.27 21.79
N GLN A 783 -23.83 -46.50 23.01
CA GLN A 783 -23.20 -47.38 24.03
C GLN A 783 -22.75 -48.75 23.48
N LYS A 784 -23.55 -49.39 22.64
CA LYS A 784 -23.22 -50.69 22.05
C LYS A 784 -21.96 -50.64 21.18
N TYR A 785 -21.81 -49.60 20.43
CA TYR A 785 -20.68 -49.41 19.49
C TYR A 785 -19.41 -49.03 20.26
N LEU A 786 -19.53 -48.12 21.22
CA LEU A 786 -18.43 -47.67 22.08
C LEU A 786 -17.89 -48.82 22.94
N LYS A 787 -18.76 -49.69 23.45
CA LYS A 787 -18.34 -50.92 24.15
C LYS A 787 -17.42 -51.78 23.30
N LYS A 788 -17.75 -51.97 22.01
CA LYS A 788 -16.92 -52.74 21.08
C LYS A 788 -15.58 -52.04 20.83
N PHE A 789 -15.54 -50.71 20.77
CA PHE A 789 -14.31 -49.95 20.68
C PHE A 789 -13.40 -50.14 21.87
N VAL A 790 -13.90 -49.91 23.08
CA VAL A 790 -13.14 -50.13 24.30
C VAL A 790 -12.56 -51.55 24.31
N GLN A 791 -13.32 -52.54 23.89
CA GLN A 791 -12.85 -53.95 23.77
C GLN A 791 -11.75 -54.12 22.72
N THR A 792 -11.78 -53.34 21.65
CA THR A 792 -10.75 -53.33 20.60
C THR A 792 -9.47 -52.64 21.06
N ILE A 793 -9.57 -51.56 21.86
CA ILE A 793 -8.45 -50.69 22.30
C ILE A 793 -7.78 -51.26 23.56
N ALA A 794 -8.52 -51.91 24.46
CA ALA A 794 -8.00 -52.40 25.74
C ALA A 794 -6.77 -53.32 25.64
N PRO A 795 -6.62 -54.20 24.63
CA PRO A 795 -5.38 -54.95 24.45
C PRO A 795 -4.15 -54.07 24.22
N GLY A 796 -4.31 -52.81 23.71
CA GLY A 796 -3.24 -51.85 23.52
C GLY A 796 -2.52 -51.45 24.79
N LEU A 797 -3.19 -51.53 25.95
CA LEU A 797 -2.59 -51.23 27.24
C LEU A 797 -1.42 -52.19 27.62
N ALA A 798 -1.34 -53.32 26.96
CA ALA A 798 -0.28 -54.33 27.22
C ALA A 798 0.86 -54.25 26.21
N ILE A 799 0.76 -53.38 25.18
CA ILE A 799 1.76 -53.22 24.15
C ILE A 799 2.84 -52.28 24.65
N ASP A 800 4.09 -52.69 24.48
CA ASP A 800 5.29 -51.86 24.73
C ASP A 800 5.97 -51.67 23.36
N ASP A 801 5.70 -50.55 22.73
CA ASP A 801 6.23 -50.24 21.39
C ASP A 801 6.72 -48.79 21.29
N GLU A 802 7.62 -48.56 20.33
CA GLU A 802 8.18 -47.21 20.02
C GLU A 802 7.10 -46.22 19.57
N ASN A 803 5.91 -46.67 19.19
CA ASN A 803 4.81 -45.83 18.73
C ASN A 803 3.91 -45.31 19.86
N HIS A 804 4.26 -45.58 21.09
CA HIS A 804 3.48 -45.21 22.29
C HIS A 804 1.99 -45.66 22.27
N THR A 805 1.70 -46.80 21.64
CA THR A 805 0.32 -47.33 21.51
C THR A 805 -0.35 -47.53 22.87
N SER A 806 0.40 -47.98 23.87
CA SER A 806 -0.11 -48.17 25.23
C SER A 806 -0.52 -46.90 25.93
N GLN A 807 0.24 -45.80 25.70
CA GLN A 807 -0.08 -44.48 26.22
C GLN A 807 -1.36 -43.92 25.60
N TYR A 808 -1.50 -43.99 24.29
CA TYR A 808 -2.71 -43.53 23.59
C TYR A 808 -3.93 -44.37 23.93
N ALA A 809 -3.75 -45.69 24.09
CA ALA A 809 -4.80 -46.57 24.55
C ALA A 809 -5.27 -46.24 25.99
N ALA A 810 -4.33 -45.90 26.88
CA ALA A 810 -4.62 -45.56 28.27
C ALA A 810 -5.38 -44.23 28.36
N LEU A 811 -4.92 -43.18 27.66
CA LEU A 811 -5.60 -41.88 27.59
C LEU A 811 -7.03 -42.03 27.02
N LEU A 812 -7.17 -42.75 25.89
CA LEU A 812 -8.47 -42.91 25.24
C LEU A 812 -9.44 -43.71 26.10
N ILE A 813 -8.99 -44.76 26.78
CA ILE A 813 -9.81 -45.57 27.69
C ILE A 813 -10.21 -44.75 28.92
N ALA A 814 -9.29 -43.91 29.47
CA ALA A 814 -9.60 -43.03 30.58
C ALA A 814 -10.72 -42.05 30.21
N GLU A 815 -10.64 -41.45 29.02
CA GLU A 815 -11.67 -40.54 28.50
C GLU A 815 -13.00 -41.26 28.23
N LEU A 816 -13.01 -42.37 27.51
CA LEU A 816 -14.22 -43.07 27.12
C LEU A 816 -14.94 -43.70 28.30
N CYS A 817 -14.21 -44.11 29.36
CA CYS A 817 -14.72 -44.76 30.54
C CYS A 817 -14.64 -43.86 31.81
N SER A 818 -14.50 -42.57 31.68
CA SER A 818 -14.39 -41.62 32.79
C SER A 818 -15.58 -41.73 33.76
N ASP A 819 -15.34 -41.40 35.06
CA ASP A 819 -16.35 -41.45 36.10
C ASP A 819 -17.24 -40.21 36.15
N GLU A 820 -17.64 -39.75 34.95
CA GLU A 820 -18.63 -38.69 34.82
C GLU A 820 -20.06 -39.24 35.13
N ALA A 821 -20.83 -38.40 35.83
CA ALA A 821 -22.22 -38.70 36.09
C ALA A 821 -22.95 -39.01 34.77
N ASP A 822 -23.49 -40.23 34.64
CA ASP A 822 -24.21 -40.69 33.47
C ASP A 822 -23.38 -41.34 32.32
N ASN A 823 -22.10 -41.64 32.49
CA ASN A 823 -21.37 -42.41 31.49
C ASN A 823 -21.98 -43.81 31.30
N PRO A 824 -22.57 -44.11 30.12
CA PRO A 824 -23.28 -45.39 29.92
C PRO A 824 -22.36 -46.60 29.89
N LEU A 825 -21.08 -46.44 29.58
CA LEU A 825 -20.12 -47.57 29.61
C LEU A 825 -19.87 -48.09 31.03
N ARG A 826 -19.96 -47.22 32.04
CA ARG A 826 -19.82 -47.57 33.48
C ARG A 826 -20.90 -48.50 33.99
N LYS A 827 -22.03 -48.59 33.30
CA LYS A 827 -23.12 -49.50 33.65
C LYS A 827 -22.81 -50.97 33.33
N ASP A 828 -21.83 -51.20 32.45
CA ASP A 828 -21.36 -52.55 32.13
C ASP A 828 -20.28 -53.01 33.11
N LYS A 829 -20.70 -53.71 34.16
CA LYS A 829 -19.81 -54.18 35.23
C LYS A 829 -18.67 -55.06 34.76
N MET A 830 -18.87 -55.85 33.68
CA MET A 830 -17.85 -56.74 33.16
C MET A 830 -16.80 -55.99 32.36
N LEU A 831 -17.25 -55.07 31.50
CA LEU A 831 -16.36 -54.19 30.75
C LEU A 831 -15.50 -53.33 31.69
N MET A 832 -16.12 -52.73 32.70
CA MET A 832 -15.43 -51.85 33.64
C MET A 832 -14.39 -52.60 34.48
N ARG A 833 -14.73 -53.83 34.95
CA ARG A 833 -13.78 -54.67 35.70
C ARG A 833 -12.56 -55.06 34.87
N CYS A 834 -12.75 -55.37 33.58
CA CYS A 834 -11.66 -55.73 32.69
C CYS A 834 -10.79 -54.51 32.36
N THR A 835 -11.39 -53.36 31.99
CA THR A 835 -10.66 -52.15 31.65
C THR A 835 -9.95 -51.52 32.84
N GLU A 836 -10.55 -51.52 34.02
CA GLU A 836 -9.94 -51.03 35.25
C GLU A 836 -8.70 -51.84 35.63
N ASN A 837 -8.79 -53.17 35.56
CA ASN A 837 -7.64 -54.03 35.83
C ASN A 837 -6.51 -53.83 34.81
N ALA A 838 -6.84 -53.70 33.52
CA ALA A 838 -5.86 -53.47 32.46
C ALA A 838 -5.19 -52.09 32.62
N LEU A 839 -5.98 -51.05 32.97
CA LEU A 839 -5.47 -49.72 33.20
C LEU A 839 -4.60 -49.63 34.46
N LYS A 840 -4.97 -50.31 35.56
CA LYS A 840 -4.12 -50.42 36.74
C LYS A 840 -2.78 -51.07 36.45
N ASN A 841 -2.79 -52.14 35.64
CA ASN A 841 -1.57 -52.82 35.24
C ASN A 841 -0.68 -51.97 34.37
N TYR A 842 -1.28 -51.12 33.53
CA TYR A 842 -0.55 -50.13 32.76
C TYR A 842 0.08 -49.08 33.67
N LEU A 843 -0.71 -48.42 34.54
CA LEU A 843 -0.26 -47.37 35.45
C LEU A 843 0.87 -47.82 36.40
N ASN A 844 0.87 -49.11 36.78
CA ASN A 844 1.97 -49.65 37.58
C ASN A 844 3.30 -49.81 36.83
N ARG A 845 3.30 -49.72 35.50
CA ARG A 845 4.47 -49.80 34.63
C ARG A 845 4.89 -48.44 34.05
N GLU A 846 4.00 -47.46 34.12
CA GLU A 846 4.25 -46.13 33.55
C GLU A 846 5.25 -45.36 34.45
N GLU A 847 6.41 -45.05 33.89
CA GLU A 847 7.49 -44.32 34.56
C GLU A 847 7.21 -42.84 34.65
N ASN A 848 6.40 -42.29 33.74
CA ASN A 848 6.09 -40.85 33.72
C ASN A 848 4.94 -40.57 34.72
N SER A 849 5.34 -40.04 35.89
CA SER A 849 4.41 -39.72 36.98
C SER A 849 3.34 -38.68 36.62
N VAL A 850 3.67 -37.75 35.71
CA VAL A 850 2.76 -36.71 35.24
C VAL A 850 1.67 -37.35 34.35
N LEU A 851 2.07 -38.19 33.38
CA LEU A 851 1.15 -38.88 32.52
C LEU A 851 0.25 -39.85 33.31
N ALA A 852 0.79 -40.57 34.28
CA ALA A 852 0.04 -41.44 35.16
C ALA A 852 -1.02 -40.68 35.97
N SER A 853 -0.67 -39.49 36.50
CA SER A 853 -1.60 -38.61 37.19
C SER A 853 -2.73 -38.13 36.28
N VAL A 854 -2.39 -37.65 35.09
CA VAL A 854 -3.37 -37.19 34.08
C VAL A 854 -4.36 -38.29 33.72
N ILE A 855 -3.87 -39.48 33.48
CA ILE A 855 -4.74 -40.64 33.16
C ILE A 855 -5.67 -40.98 34.33
N GLN A 856 -5.15 -40.98 35.58
CA GLN A 856 -5.96 -41.21 36.78
C GLN A 856 -7.02 -40.13 37.00
N ASP A 857 -6.67 -38.88 36.82
CA ASP A 857 -7.59 -37.75 37.02
C ASP A 857 -8.71 -37.77 35.96
N THR A 858 -8.33 -38.03 34.69
CA THR A 858 -9.30 -38.24 33.59
C THR A 858 -10.23 -39.40 33.88
N TRP A 859 -9.71 -40.51 34.35
CA TRP A 859 -10.52 -41.68 34.71
C TRP A 859 -11.51 -41.36 35.84
N ARG A 860 -11.14 -40.52 36.80
CA ARG A 860 -11.98 -40.09 37.90
C ARG A 860 -12.98 -38.98 37.52
N GLY A 861 -12.94 -38.47 36.29
CA GLY A 861 -13.81 -37.42 35.82
C GLY A 861 -13.49 -36.01 36.42
N SER A 862 -12.30 -35.85 37.01
CA SER A 862 -11.98 -34.61 37.77
C SER A 862 -11.45 -33.47 36.90
N GLN A 863 -10.96 -33.69 35.66
CA GLN A 863 -10.59 -32.67 34.67
C GLN A 863 -10.56 -33.23 33.25
N PRO A 864 -11.46 -32.79 32.35
CA PRO A 864 -11.52 -33.28 30.98
C PRO A 864 -10.48 -32.74 29.99
N THR A 865 -9.67 -31.71 30.37
CA THR A 865 -8.92 -30.91 29.39
C THR A 865 -7.39 -31.04 29.44
N VAL A 866 -6.82 -31.76 30.39
CA VAL A 866 -5.36 -31.82 30.57
C VAL A 866 -4.68 -32.71 29.53
N ALA A 867 -5.33 -33.72 29.03
CA ALA A 867 -4.83 -34.63 28.01
C ALA A 867 -4.56 -33.90 26.67
N GLU A 868 -5.38 -32.91 26.33
CA GLU A 868 -5.20 -32.09 25.14
C GLU A 868 -3.92 -31.22 25.20
N THR A 869 -3.63 -30.64 26.37
CA THR A 869 -2.55 -29.64 26.49
C THR A 869 -1.16 -30.29 26.42
N GLU A 870 -0.98 -31.46 27.02
CA GLU A 870 0.33 -32.14 27.00
C GLU A 870 0.60 -32.92 25.71
N LEU A 871 -0.45 -33.46 25.09
CA LEU A 871 -0.34 -34.10 23.79
C LEU A 871 0.01 -33.09 22.67
N VAL A 872 -0.38 -31.82 22.82
CA VAL A 872 -0.02 -30.73 21.88
C VAL A 872 1.43 -30.28 22.10
N ASN A 873 1.89 -30.18 23.33
CA ASN A 873 3.23 -29.64 23.64
C ASN A 873 4.38 -30.59 23.30
N SER A 874 4.19 -31.91 23.36
CA SER A 874 5.24 -32.88 22.99
C SER A 874 5.45 -33.06 21.48
N SER A 875 4.67 -32.39 20.62
CA SER A 875 4.79 -32.46 19.14
C SER A 875 5.63 -31.37 18.53
N MET A 876 6.11 -30.42 19.33
CA MET A 876 6.98 -29.32 18.87
C MET A 876 8.47 -29.52 19.21
N SER A 877 8.86 -30.66 19.79
CA SER A 877 10.26 -31.04 20.00
C SER A 877 10.76 -32.03 18.95
#